data_d288ddce1b83342cfc9d6223829578cc
#
_entry.id   d288ddce1b83342cfc9d6223829578cc
#
_cell.length_a   1.000
_cell.length_b   1.000
_cell.length_c   1.000
_cell.angle_alpha   90.00
_cell.angle_beta   90.00
_cell.angle_gamma   90.00
#
_symmetry.space_group_name_H-M   'P 1'
#
loop_
_entity.id
_entity.type
_entity.pdbx_description
1 polymer ?
#
loop_
_entity_poly.entity_id
_entity_poly.type
_entity_poly.pdbx_seq_one_letter_code
_entity_poly.pdbx_strand_id
1 'polypeptide(L)'
;MRSFFLYANFDSMTNYRNLDADEIARLSAQFCQAEDWSKIRVAEGFTTANISHARFSGDITLGVFEKDILLPGGLKKKAGLHHVMLHNCTVGNNTLIENIPNYIANYNIGRDCYIQNVNLMLTEGESTFGNNTDVSVLNETGGREVPIYNRLSAQLAYIIAMYRHRPDLTERLRTMIREYSSALKSNRAHIGNGVYIINTGTIRNVCIGDRCRIDGASRLDNGTVNSNAEAPVYIGPNVTAEDFIISSGAYVSDGVVMSRCFIGQACHLAHLFSAHDSLFFSNCQGENGEACAILAGPYTVTMHKSSLLIAGMFSFLNAGSGSNQSNHMYKLGPIHQGVVERGSKTTSDSYILWPAKIGAFSLIMGRHVNHPDTSGMPFSYLIEHGSKSYLVPGANLKSVGTIRDAQKWPRRDKRKDPNKLDCINFNLLSPYTIQKMLQGINTLQGLKKTSGETSETYSFQSTTIKNHSLEKGINLYTLAVHKFMGNSIIKRLEGGAFADIDDLHRRMKPTDCLGQGEWIDLLGLIVPKQAVSNEIEHIVSTPGYTLEETEAFFRDMHKRYYDMEWTWVCDVMPRWYGKTYEQLTPEDIIGIVKKWNESVVALDRMLYDDARKEFSMVSRIGFGVDGSTEQRDFDFEQVRGEFESDAFVKMVCKHIEDKTALGNELIERLKSLANRM
;
A
#
# COMPACT_ATOMS: atom_id res chain seq x y z
N MET A 1 -3.77 25.62 10.73
CA MET A 1 -2.52 25.19 10.09
C MET A 1 -1.49 24.85 11.17
N ARG A 2 -1.42 23.58 11.61
CA ARG A 2 -0.27 23.07 12.35
C ARG A 2 0.47 22.16 11.39
N SER A 3 1.57 22.68 10.83
CA SER A 3 2.45 21.98 9.90
C SER A 3 2.94 20.68 10.56
N PHE A 4 2.83 19.54 9.86
CA PHE A 4 3.35 18.23 10.28
C PHE A 4 4.90 18.18 10.30
N PHE A 5 5.58 19.10 9.68
CA PHE A 5 6.91 19.49 10.07
C PHE A 5 6.76 20.60 11.12
N LEU A 6 6.48 20.24 12.35
CA LEU A 6 7.11 20.94 13.44
C LEU A 6 8.60 20.78 13.16
N TYR A 7 9.20 21.77 12.46
CA TYR A 7 10.62 22.05 12.57
C TYR A 7 10.93 21.82 14.03
N ALA A 8 11.89 20.93 14.36
CA ALA A 8 12.24 20.67 15.72
C ALA A 8 12.12 22.03 16.42
N ASN A 9 11.19 22.13 17.34
CA ASN A 9 11.16 23.31 18.17
C ASN A 9 12.52 23.26 18.84
N PHE A 10 13.51 23.91 18.21
CA PHE A 10 14.70 24.32 18.92
C PHE A 10 14.10 25.01 20.11
N ASP A 11 14.23 24.40 21.29
CA ASP A 11 13.52 24.77 22.50
C ASP A 11 13.32 26.28 22.46
N SER A 12 12.12 26.76 22.19
CA SER A 12 11.80 28.18 22.06
C SER A 12 12.09 28.91 23.40
N MET A 13 12.54 28.19 24.39
CA MET A 13 12.98 28.62 25.69
C MET A 13 14.52 28.57 25.90
N THR A 14 15.33 28.11 24.92
CA THR A 14 16.79 28.10 25.09
C THR A 14 17.32 29.48 24.79
N ASN A 15 17.86 30.14 25.83
CA ASN A 15 18.60 31.38 25.67
C ASN A 15 19.96 31.08 25.05
N TYR A 16 20.25 31.73 23.94
CA TYR A 16 21.57 31.65 23.25
C TYR A 16 22.36 32.93 23.50
N ARG A 17 23.65 32.78 23.81
CA ARG A 17 24.61 33.87 24.01
C ARG A 17 25.80 33.71 23.06
N ASN A 18 26.59 34.76 22.92
CA ASN A 18 27.87 34.66 22.26
C ASN A 18 28.87 33.92 23.12
N LEU A 19 29.93 33.39 22.51
CA LEU A 19 31.10 32.86 23.20
C LEU A 19 31.81 33.96 23.97
N ASP A 20 32.33 33.67 25.14
CA ASP A 20 33.25 34.54 25.86
C ASP A 20 34.71 34.30 25.44
N ALA A 21 35.64 35.19 25.88
CA ALA A 21 37.03 35.13 25.49
C ALA A 21 37.73 33.87 25.99
N ASP A 22 37.35 33.34 27.15
CA ASP A 22 37.95 32.13 27.73
C ASP A 22 37.49 30.86 26.98
N GLU A 23 36.24 30.86 26.54
CA GLU A 23 35.68 29.78 25.70
C GLU A 23 36.38 29.74 24.35
N ILE A 24 36.57 30.88 23.72
CA ILE A 24 37.33 31.04 22.44
C ILE A 24 38.74 30.53 22.59
N ALA A 25 39.46 30.96 23.69
CA ALA A 25 40.82 30.50 23.94
C ALA A 25 40.87 28.98 24.14
N ARG A 26 39.94 28.37 24.90
CA ARG A 26 39.84 26.92 25.09
C ARG A 26 39.56 26.18 23.78
N LEU A 27 38.62 26.62 23.00
CA LEU A 27 38.30 26.04 21.67
C LEU A 27 39.50 26.11 20.73
N SER A 28 40.21 27.26 20.72
CA SER A 28 41.45 27.40 19.93
C SER A 28 42.55 26.45 20.37
N ALA A 29 42.70 26.25 21.67
CA ALA A 29 43.67 25.26 22.24
C ALA A 29 43.26 23.81 21.90
N GLN A 30 42.00 23.52 21.65
CA GLN A 30 41.46 22.24 21.18
C GLN A 30 41.49 22.10 19.64
N PHE A 31 42.27 22.90 18.95
CA PHE A 31 42.43 22.94 17.50
C PHE A 31 41.16 23.31 16.74
N CYS A 32 40.25 24.07 17.35
CA CYS A 32 39.08 24.62 16.67
C CYS A 32 39.43 25.96 16.01
N GLN A 33 38.77 26.25 14.90
CA GLN A 33 38.92 27.48 14.11
C GLN A 33 37.55 28.04 13.72
N ALA A 34 37.42 29.34 13.65
CA ALA A 34 36.26 29.98 13.11
C ALA A 34 36.65 31.11 12.14
N GLU A 35 35.88 31.30 11.09
CA GLU A 35 36.01 32.49 10.20
C GLU A 35 35.72 33.75 11.00
N ASP A 36 34.69 33.73 11.83
CA ASP A 36 34.29 34.81 12.71
C ASP A 36 33.64 34.25 13.99
N TRP A 37 34.35 34.31 15.12
CA TRP A 37 33.85 33.82 16.41
C TRP A 37 32.58 34.53 16.90
N SER A 38 32.34 35.78 16.47
CA SER A 38 31.15 36.54 16.86
C SER A 38 29.85 36.02 16.26
N LYS A 39 29.94 35.21 15.21
CA LYS A 39 28.80 34.53 14.56
C LYS A 39 28.42 33.20 15.20
N ILE A 40 29.14 32.79 16.25
CA ILE A 40 28.85 31.53 16.97
C ILE A 40 28.06 31.86 18.23
N ARG A 41 26.84 31.33 18.29
CA ARG A 41 25.99 31.41 19.48
C ARG A 41 25.91 30.06 20.15
N VAL A 42 25.91 30.03 21.48
CA VAL A 42 25.88 28.82 22.29
C VAL A 42 24.73 28.87 23.29
N ALA A 43 24.14 27.72 23.60
CA ALA A 43 23.11 27.61 24.60
C ALA A 43 23.64 27.94 25.99
N GLU A 44 22.77 28.41 26.87
CA GLU A 44 23.10 28.53 28.29
C GLU A 44 23.50 27.16 28.87
N GLY A 45 24.59 27.10 29.64
CA GLY A 45 25.18 25.84 30.12
C GLY A 45 26.14 25.14 29.12
N PHE A 46 26.42 25.78 27.98
CA PHE A 46 27.42 25.28 27.02
C PHE A 46 28.80 25.11 27.66
N THR A 47 29.48 24.03 27.30
CA THR A 47 30.89 23.78 27.66
C THR A 47 31.70 23.43 26.43
N THR A 48 32.98 23.81 26.43
CA THR A 48 33.90 23.52 25.32
C THR A 48 34.51 22.11 25.40
N ALA A 49 34.27 21.35 26.50
CA ALA A 49 35.02 20.12 26.84
C ALA A 49 34.96 19.04 25.76
N ASN A 50 33.87 18.94 25.03
CA ASN A 50 33.60 17.89 24.05
C ASN A 50 33.64 18.39 22.59
N ILE A 51 34.45 19.43 22.31
CA ILE A 51 34.59 19.98 20.95
C ILE A 51 36.11 20.05 20.62
N SER A 52 36.50 19.40 19.54
CA SER A 52 37.88 19.41 19.08
C SER A 52 38.00 19.31 17.56
N HIS A 53 39.02 19.93 17.00
CA HIS A 53 39.29 19.92 15.54
C HIS A 53 38.05 20.30 14.72
N ALA A 54 37.27 21.23 15.23
CA ALA A 54 36.06 21.76 14.54
C ALA A 54 36.39 23.07 13.82
N ARG A 55 35.86 23.23 12.61
CA ARG A 55 35.93 24.49 11.83
C ARG A 55 34.56 25.05 11.64
N PHE A 56 34.41 26.35 11.88
CA PHE A 56 33.12 27.03 11.83
C PHE A 56 33.17 28.19 10.79
N SER A 57 32.12 28.27 9.99
CA SER A 57 31.94 29.33 8.99
C SER A 57 30.48 29.77 8.95
N GLY A 58 30.22 31.08 8.71
CA GLY A 58 28.88 31.63 8.72
C GLY A 58 28.20 31.57 10.09
N ASP A 59 26.87 31.53 10.12
CA ASP A 59 26.07 31.55 11.34
C ASP A 59 25.97 30.13 11.97
N ILE A 60 26.53 29.97 13.17
CA ILE A 60 26.56 28.72 13.91
C ILE A 60 25.79 28.88 15.22
N THR A 61 24.97 27.88 15.54
CA THR A 61 24.28 27.79 16.85
C THR A 61 24.52 26.40 17.44
N LEU A 62 25.06 26.32 18.67
CA LEU A 62 25.43 25.07 19.33
C LEU A 62 24.64 24.88 20.62
N GLY A 63 24.09 23.68 20.82
CA GLY A 63 23.49 23.24 22.06
C GLY A 63 24.50 22.83 23.12
N VAL A 64 24.04 22.17 24.17
CA VAL A 64 24.87 21.61 25.26
C VAL A 64 25.19 20.14 24.94
N PHE A 65 26.45 19.72 25.18
CA PHE A 65 26.93 18.37 24.86
C PHE A 65 27.45 17.64 26.10
N GLU A 66 26.58 17.00 26.86
CA GLU A 66 26.93 16.36 28.13
C GLU A 66 26.66 14.84 28.17
N LYS A 67 25.72 14.38 27.32
CA LYS A 67 25.22 13.00 27.36
C LYS A 67 26.25 11.99 26.82
N ASP A 68 26.24 10.79 27.42
CA ASP A 68 26.90 9.63 26.85
C ASP A 68 26.00 8.99 25.78
N ILE A 69 26.53 8.80 24.59
CA ILE A 69 25.88 8.06 23.50
C ILE A 69 26.39 6.63 23.55
N LEU A 70 25.48 5.68 23.71
CA LEU A 70 25.76 4.26 23.66
C LEU A 70 25.76 3.78 22.23
N LEU A 71 26.91 3.28 21.76
CA LEU A 71 27.12 2.73 20.43
C LEU A 71 26.99 1.20 20.43
N PRO A 72 26.78 0.57 19.25
CA PRO A 72 26.83 -0.88 19.11
C PRO A 72 28.13 -1.47 19.70
N GLY A 73 28.02 -2.63 20.36
CA GLY A 73 29.13 -3.24 21.05
C GLY A 73 29.39 -2.69 22.46
N GLY A 74 28.58 -1.75 22.96
CA GLY A 74 28.67 -1.23 24.35
C GLY A 74 29.63 -0.08 24.53
N LEU A 75 30.21 0.45 23.45
CA LEU A 75 31.11 1.63 23.51
C LEU A 75 30.29 2.87 23.89
N LYS A 76 30.77 3.65 24.84
CA LYS A 76 30.22 4.95 25.22
C LYS A 76 31.09 6.08 24.67
N LYS A 77 30.47 7.05 24.03
CA LYS A 77 31.09 8.30 23.57
C LYS A 77 30.32 9.51 24.11
N LYS A 78 31.02 10.58 24.42
CA LYS A 78 30.38 11.85 24.78
C LYS A 78 29.80 12.51 23.54
N ALA A 79 28.61 13.12 23.66
CA ALA A 79 28.11 14.04 22.68
C ALA A 79 29.11 15.19 22.46
N GLY A 80 29.19 15.70 21.23
CA GLY A 80 30.17 16.74 20.90
C GLY A 80 30.47 16.85 19.40
N LEU A 81 31.50 17.61 19.09
CA LEU A 81 31.93 17.89 17.72
C LEU A 81 33.42 17.57 17.55
N HIS A 82 33.73 16.59 16.69
CA HIS A 82 35.09 16.15 16.50
C HIS A 82 35.42 15.96 15.00
N HIS A 83 36.51 16.62 14.53
CA HIS A 83 36.93 16.55 13.13
C HIS A 83 35.77 16.86 12.14
N VAL A 84 35.22 18.06 12.26
CA VAL A 84 34.08 18.51 11.43
C VAL A 84 34.22 19.94 10.99
N MET A 85 33.78 20.25 9.77
CA MET A 85 33.57 21.61 9.30
C MET A 85 32.07 21.88 9.18
N LEU A 86 31.58 22.92 9.84
CA LEU A 86 30.18 23.38 9.82
C LEU A 86 30.06 24.75 9.18
N HIS A 87 29.13 24.89 8.24
CA HIS A 87 28.80 26.16 7.61
C HIS A 87 27.28 26.45 7.72
N ASN A 88 26.91 27.56 8.33
CA ASN A 88 25.51 27.97 8.53
C ASN A 88 24.65 26.85 9.17
N CYS A 89 25.10 26.28 10.29
CA CYS A 89 24.45 25.14 10.94
C CYS A 89 23.96 25.46 12.34
N THR A 90 22.85 24.83 12.71
CA THR A 90 22.39 24.71 14.08
C THR A 90 22.55 23.26 14.53
N VAL A 91 23.14 23.01 15.69
CA VAL A 91 23.34 21.67 16.28
C VAL A 91 22.65 21.62 17.62
N GLY A 92 21.66 20.75 17.77
CA GLY A 92 20.88 20.56 18.98
C GLY A 92 21.63 19.85 20.10
N ASN A 93 21.03 19.88 21.30
CA ASN A 93 21.62 19.31 22.51
C ASN A 93 21.97 17.83 22.35
N ASN A 94 23.08 17.43 22.98
CA ASN A 94 23.50 16.01 23.07
C ASN A 94 23.70 15.31 21.72
N THR A 95 23.94 16.05 20.67
CA THR A 95 24.29 15.51 19.34
C THR A 95 25.79 15.27 19.25
N LEU A 96 26.20 14.13 18.69
CA LEU A 96 27.58 13.80 18.36
C LEU A 96 27.77 13.86 16.84
N ILE A 97 28.70 14.69 16.39
CA ILE A 97 29.14 14.75 14.99
C ILE A 97 30.63 14.52 14.95
N GLU A 98 31.06 13.47 14.23
CA GLU A 98 32.48 13.15 14.18
C GLU A 98 32.92 12.61 12.82
N ASN A 99 34.19 12.90 12.46
CA ASN A 99 34.85 12.41 11.25
C ASN A 99 34.04 12.74 9.97
N ILE A 100 33.86 14.03 9.72
CA ILE A 100 33.24 14.52 8.47
C ILE A 100 34.36 14.94 7.52
N PRO A 101 34.70 14.15 6.50
CA PRO A 101 35.87 14.41 5.63
C PRO A 101 35.77 15.72 4.87
N ASN A 102 34.56 16.12 4.41
CA ASN A 102 34.36 17.41 3.75
C ASN A 102 33.68 18.41 4.71
N TYR A 103 32.39 18.62 4.60
CA TYR A 103 31.69 19.57 5.46
C TYR A 103 30.18 19.25 5.58
N ILE A 104 29.56 19.89 6.57
CA ILE A 104 28.09 19.99 6.69
C ILE A 104 27.73 21.47 6.51
N ALA A 105 26.82 21.75 5.55
CA ALA A 105 26.40 23.11 5.25
C ALA A 105 24.87 23.27 5.17
N ASN A 106 24.38 24.36 5.77
CA ASN A 106 22.98 24.77 5.69
C ASN A 106 22.02 23.71 6.26
N TYR A 107 22.31 23.22 7.48
CA TYR A 107 21.47 22.25 8.18
C TYR A 107 21.08 22.72 9.58
N ASN A 108 19.83 22.45 9.93
CA ASN A 108 19.33 22.46 11.30
C ASN A 108 19.26 21.03 11.82
N ILE A 109 20.18 20.66 12.71
CA ILE A 109 20.32 19.30 13.24
C ILE A 109 19.70 19.24 14.64
N GLY A 110 18.77 18.31 14.85
CA GLY A 110 18.08 18.12 16.10
C GLY A 110 18.97 17.62 17.24
N ARG A 111 18.34 17.31 18.37
CA ARG A 111 19.02 16.80 19.56
C ARG A 111 19.20 15.28 19.51
N ASP A 112 20.12 14.76 20.35
CA ASP A 112 20.36 13.33 20.51
C ASP A 112 20.72 12.60 19.20
N CYS A 113 21.27 13.30 18.21
CA CYS A 113 21.69 12.71 16.94
C CYS A 113 23.08 12.12 17.00
N TYR A 114 23.37 11.14 16.14
CA TYR A 114 24.71 10.62 15.91
C TYR A 114 25.02 10.63 14.41
N ILE A 115 26.02 11.44 14.02
CA ILE A 115 26.44 11.62 12.63
C ILE A 115 27.94 11.31 12.54
N GLN A 116 28.32 10.25 11.83
CA GLN A 116 29.71 9.81 11.75
C GLN A 116 30.08 9.33 10.35
N ASN A 117 31.28 9.65 9.89
CA ASN A 117 31.81 9.19 8.60
C ASN A 117 30.84 9.50 7.44
N VAL A 118 30.29 10.72 7.42
CA VAL A 118 29.48 11.22 6.30
C VAL A 118 30.37 12.07 5.42
N ASN A 119 30.53 11.68 4.16
CA ASN A 119 31.48 12.35 3.27
C ASN A 119 31.12 13.81 3.03
N LEU A 120 29.85 14.09 2.73
CA LEU A 120 29.36 15.44 2.44
C LEU A 120 27.88 15.57 2.77
N MET A 121 27.48 16.64 3.49
CA MET A 121 26.07 16.91 3.76
C MET A 121 25.78 18.40 3.55
N LEU A 122 24.92 18.76 2.56
CA LEU A 122 24.64 20.16 2.25
C LEU A 122 23.23 20.40 1.74
N THR A 123 22.72 21.61 2.01
CA THR A 123 21.60 22.20 1.26
C THR A 123 22.17 23.27 0.34
N GLU A 124 21.88 23.15 -0.96
CA GLU A 124 22.34 24.05 -2.00
C GLU A 124 21.16 24.84 -2.56
N GLY A 125 21.22 26.15 -2.41
CA GLY A 125 20.14 27.05 -2.83
C GLY A 125 18.85 26.83 -2.03
N GLU A 126 17.71 27.15 -2.64
CA GLU A 126 16.38 26.90 -2.07
C GLU A 126 15.81 25.59 -2.61
N SER A 127 15.40 24.69 -1.75
CA SER A 127 14.85 23.38 -2.10
C SER A 127 13.47 23.15 -1.48
N THR A 128 12.64 22.36 -2.15
CA THR A 128 11.40 21.78 -1.60
C THR A 128 11.64 20.36 -1.11
N PHE A 129 12.90 19.90 -1.13
CA PHE A 129 13.31 18.58 -0.64
C PHE A 129 12.51 17.44 -1.26
N GLY A 130 12.44 17.40 -2.59
CA GLY A 130 11.71 16.40 -3.36
C GLY A 130 10.19 16.61 -3.44
N ASN A 131 9.61 17.51 -2.62
CA ASN A 131 8.18 17.79 -2.72
C ASN A 131 7.86 18.55 -4.02
N ASN A 132 6.74 18.22 -4.64
CA ASN A 132 6.30 18.70 -5.95
C ASN A 132 7.17 18.22 -7.14
N THR A 133 7.95 17.16 -6.96
CA THR A 133 8.57 16.46 -8.09
C THR A 133 7.50 15.68 -8.85
N ASP A 134 7.42 15.88 -10.16
CA ASP A 134 6.52 15.13 -11.03
C ASP A 134 7.06 13.73 -11.29
N VAL A 135 6.23 12.71 -11.07
CA VAL A 135 6.52 11.30 -11.34
C VAL A 135 5.61 10.81 -12.45
N SER A 136 6.20 10.37 -13.56
CA SER A 136 5.46 9.87 -14.74
C SER A 136 5.03 8.43 -14.53
N VAL A 137 3.76 8.21 -14.12
CA VAL A 137 3.22 6.87 -13.90
C VAL A 137 2.43 6.37 -15.11
N LEU A 138 2.32 5.05 -15.28
CA LEU A 138 1.55 4.34 -16.33
C LEU A 138 2.09 4.54 -17.76
N ASN A 139 2.85 5.58 -18.00
CA ASN A 139 3.42 5.91 -19.30
C ASN A 139 4.85 6.40 -19.15
N GLU A 140 5.81 5.70 -19.72
CA GLU A 140 7.23 6.13 -19.67
C GLU A 140 7.48 7.44 -20.45
N THR A 141 6.61 7.78 -21.39
CA THR A 141 6.67 9.04 -22.15
C THR A 141 5.89 10.19 -21.52
N GLY A 142 5.34 9.98 -20.33
CA GLY A 142 4.57 11.01 -19.60
C GLY A 142 3.09 11.09 -19.96
N GLY A 143 2.42 12.13 -19.45
CA GLY A 143 1.00 12.38 -19.64
C GLY A 143 0.13 12.02 -18.43
N ARG A 144 0.69 11.36 -17.41
CA ARG A 144 0.02 11.04 -16.14
C ARG A 144 0.90 11.36 -14.93
N GLU A 145 1.60 12.47 -14.99
CA GLU A 145 2.48 12.92 -13.92
C GLU A 145 1.70 13.15 -12.62
N VAL A 146 2.21 12.60 -11.55
CA VAL A 146 1.71 12.83 -10.19
C VAL A 146 2.80 13.59 -9.42
N PRO A 147 2.53 14.81 -8.96
CA PRO A 147 3.47 15.52 -8.09
C PRO A 147 3.52 14.82 -6.73
N ILE A 148 4.69 14.29 -6.38
CA ILE A 148 4.88 13.67 -5.07
C ILE A 148 5.04 14.73 -3.98
N TYR A 149 4.56 14.43 -2.80
CA TYR A 149 4.76 15.25 -1.62
C TYR A 149 4.62 14.38 -0.36
N ASN A 150 5.08 14.88 0.77
CA ASN A 150 5.25 14.09 1.99
C ASN A 150 3.94 13.52 2.62
N ARG A 151 2.77 13.94 2.15
CA ARG A 151 1.44 13.44 2.61
C ARG A 151 0.64 12.75 1.50
N LEU A 152 1.27 12.42 0.37
CA LEU A 152 0.58 11.77 -0.74
C LEU A 152 -0.01 10.42 -0.33
N SER A 153 -1.31 10.23 -0.55
CA SER A 153 -2.01 8.95 -0.39
C SER A 153 -2.25 8.25 -1.73
N ALA A 154 -2.45 6.94 -1.68
CA ALA A 154 -2.81 6.13 -2.85
C ALA A 154 -4.06 6.65 -3.54
N GLN A 155 -5.06 7.09 -2.77
CA GLN A 155 -6.34 7.59 -3.25
C GLN A 155 -6.18 8.90 -4.03
N LEU A 156 -5.40 9.83 -3.48
CA LEU A 156 -5.15 11.11 -4.16
C LEU A 156 -4.31 10.90 -5.43
N ALA A 157 -3.26 10.07 -5.36
CA ALA A 157 -2.46 9.72 -6.52
C ALA A 157 -3.30 9.07 -7.64
N TYR A 158 -4.23 8.16 -7.27
CA TYR A 158 -5.17 7.57 -8.22
C TYR A 158 -6.02 8.63 -8.91
N ILE A 159 -6.60 9.57 -8.17
CA ILE A 159 -7.42 10.64 -8.76
C ILE A 159 -6.58 11.49 -9.72
N ILE A 160 -5.39 11.93 -9.31
CA ILE A 160 -4.50 12.73 -10.17
C ILE A 160 -4.10 11.97 -11.44
N ALA A 161 -3.74 10.69 -11.33
CA ALA A 161 -3.30 9.89 -12.47
C ALA A 161 -4.44 9.47 -13.40
N MET A 162 -5.59 9.04 -12.85
CA MET A 162 -6.65 8.38 -13.62
C MET A 162 -7.78 9.30 -14.08
N TYR A 163 -7.91 10.51 -13.50
CA TYR A 163 -8.97 11.47 -13.85
C TYR A 163 -8.47 12.57 -14.80
N ARG A 164 -7.55 12.25 -15.72
CA ARG A 164 -7.05 13.19 -16.74
C ARG A 164 -8.12 13.72 -17.70
N HIS A 165 -9.26 13.05 -17.76
CA HIS A 165 -10.46 13.54 -18.45
C HIS A 165 -11.17 14.70 -17.72
N ARG A 166 -10.72 15.06 -16.51
CA ARG A 166 -11.14 16.22 -15.71
C ARG A 166 -9.94 17.14 -15.48
N PRO A 167 -9.54 17.92 -16.48
CA PRO A 167 -8.40 18.83 -16.38
C PRO A 167 -8.57 19.92 -15.31
N ASP A 168 -9.79 20.38 -15.08
CA ASP A 168 -10.18 21.28 -14.00
C ASP A 168 -9.80 20.74 -12.60
N LEU A 169 -10.13 19.49 -12.33
CA LEU A 169 -9.79 18.80 -11.10
C LEU A 169 -8.28 18.60 -10.96
N THR A 170 -7.66 18.04 -12.00
CA THR A 170 -6.24 17.67 -11.92
C THR A 170 -5.35 18.93 -11.76
N GLU A 171 -5.66 20.02 -12.45
CA GLU A 171 -4.93 21.27 -12.27
C GLU A 171 -5.18 21.90 -10.88
N ARG A 172 -6.39 21.81 -10.36
CA ARG A 172 -6.70 22.27 -9.00
C ARG A 172 -5.88 21.52 -7.96
N LEU A 173 -5.86 20.18 -8.01
CA LEU A 173 -5.08 19.35 -7.08
C LEU A 173 -3.59 19.59 -7.21
N ARG A 174 -3.05 19.70 -8.42
CA ARG A 174 -1.64 20.02 -8.66
C ARG A 174 -1.28 21.40 -8.10
N THR A 175 -2.16 22.38 -8.23
CA THR A 175 -1.97 23.72 -7.66
C THR A 175 -1.91 23.68 -6.13
N MET A 176 -2.83 22.95 -5.48
CA MET A 176 -2.83 22.78 -4.02
C MET A 176 -1.53 22.11 -3.53
N ILE A 177 -1.04 21.09 -4.24
CA ILE A 177 0.23 20.44 -3.90
C ILE A 177 1.42 21.39 -4.12
N ARG A 178 1.39 22.19 -5.18
CA ARG A 178 2.43 23.21 -5.46
C ARG A 178 2.47 24.27 -4.37
N GLU A 179 1.32 24.79 -3.94
CA GLU A 179 1.20 25.76 -2.86
C GLU A 179 1.70 25.19 -1.53
N TYR A 180 1.27 23.96 -1.19
CA TYR A 180 1.75 23.23 -0.02
C TYR A 180 3.28 23.06 -0.04
N SER A 181 3.84 22.62 -1.15
CA SER A 181 5.27 22.35 -1.31
C SER A 181 6.09 23.65 -1.29
N SER A 182 5.53 24.73 -1.85
CA SER A 182 6.16 26.06 -1.81
C SER A 182 6.30 26.60 -0.38
N ALA A 183 5.37 26.25 0.52
CA ALA A 183 5.46 26.60 1.94
C ALA A 183 6.56 25.84 2.69
N LEU A 184 7.04 24.71 2.14
CA LEU A 184 8.16 23.93 2.68
C LEU A 184 9.53 24.38 2.16
N LYS A 185 9.55 25.28 1.18
CA LYS A 185 10.78 25.73 0.52
C LYS A 185 11.72 26.41 1.50
N SER A 186 12.97 25.96 1.52
CA SER A 186 13.99 26.49 2.42
C SER A 186 15.40 26.35 1.82
N ASN A 187 16.31 27.24 2.23
CA ASN A 187 17.74 27.10 1.98
C ASN A 187 18.49 26.34 3.08
N ARG A 188 17.78 25.84 4.10
CA ARG A 188 18.32 25.00 5.16
C ARG A 188 17.47 23.75 5.30
N ALA A 189 18.09 22.57 5.18
CA ALA A 189 17.42 21.31 5.47
C ALA A 189 17.35 21.07 6.98
N HIS A 190 16.53 20.09 7.34
CA HIS A 190 16.28 19.70 8.71
C HIS A 190 16.62 18.24 8.95
N ILE A 191 17.30 17.98 10.07
CA ILE A 191 17.49 16.64 10.64
C ILE A 191 16.73 16.60 11.96
N GLY A 192 15.80 15.66 12.10
CA GLY A 192 15.00 15.48 13.31
C GLY A 192 15.80 15.01 14.51
N ASN A 193 15.11 14.73 15.61
CA ASN A 193 15.73 14.30 16.86
C ASN A 193 16.08 12.81 16.85
N GLY A 194 17.21 12.44 17.47
CA GLY A 194 17.61 11.04 17.62
C GLY A 194 17.93 10.33 16.31
N VAL A 195 18.29 11.07 15.28
CA VAL A 195 18.67 10.54 13.97
C VAL A 195 20.07 9.94 14.01
N TYR A 196 20.24 8.84 13.29
CA TYR A 196 21.50 8.09 13.21
C TYR A 196 21.95 8.07 11.75
N ILE A 197 23.10 8.70 11.42
CA ILE A 197 23.67 8.75 10.07
C ILE A 197 25.12 8.33 10.15
N ILE A 198 25.46 7.16 9.60
CA ILE A 198 26.83 6.65 9.66
C ILE A 198 27.29 6.11 8.31
N ASN A 199 28.59 6.22 8.05
CA ASN A 199 29.26 5.62 6.89
C ASN A 199 28.58 5.96 5.54
N THR A 200 28.08 7.17 5.41
CA THR A 200 27.24 7.61 4.29
C THR A 200 28.03 8.49 3.33
N GLY A 201 27.81 8.34 2.05
CA GLY A 201 28.45 9.14 1.01
C GLY A 201 27.95 10.59 1.00
N THR A 202 27.11 10.94 0.05
CA THR A 202 26.61 12.31 -0.11
C THR A 202 25.13 12.42 0.27
N ILE A 203 24.80 13.43 1.09
CA ILE A 203 23.43 13.84 1.38
C ILE A 203 23.28 15.29 0.91
N ARG A 204 22.44 15.53 -0.11
CA ARG A 204 22.21 16.85 -0.69
C ARG A 204 20.72 17.16 -0.76
N ASN A 205 20.31 18.33 -0.24
CA ASN A 205 18.92 18.79 -0.27
C ASN A 205 17.93 17.76 0.30
N VAL A 206 18.25 17.15 1.47
CA VAL A 206 17.41 16.12 2.08
C VAL A 206 16.98 16.54 3.48
N CYS A 207 15.66 16.55 3.72
CA CYS A 207 15.07 16.67 5.04
C CYS A 207 14.85 15.27 5.62
N ILE A 208 15.20 15.07 6.90
CA ILE A 208 15.12 13.78 7.58
C ILE A 208 14.35 13.95 8.89
N GLY A 209 13.28 13.18 9.07
CA GLY A 209 12.47 13.17 10.28
C GLY A 209 13.11 12.43 11.45
N ASP A 210 12.43 12.46 12.61
CA ASP A 210 12.92 11.93 13.87
C ASP A 210 13.26 10.42 13.80
N ARG A 211 14.27 10.01 14.59
CA ARG A 211 14.64 8.59 14.78
C ARG A 211 14.99 7.84 13.50
N CYS A 212 15.19 8.51 12.37
CA CYS A 212 15.67 7.88 11.15
C CYS A 212 17.06 7.24 11.38
N ARG A 213 17.29 6.09 10.76
CA ARG A 213 18.60 5.46 10.69
C ARG A 213 19.05 5.35 9.26
N ILE A 214 20.20 5.97 8.95
CA ILE A 214 20.90 5.87 7.67
C ILE A 214 22.26 5.24 7.92
N ASP A 215 22.53 4.11 7.28
CA ASP A 215 23.75 3.32 7.52
C ASP A 215 24.35 2.86 6.18
N GLY A 216 25.37 3.58 5.72
CA GLY A 216 26.11 3.19 4.52
C GLY A 216 25.42 3.55 3.19
N ALA A 217 24.50 4.49 3.14
CA ALA A 217 23.92 4.96 1.88
C ALA A 217 24.98 5.62 1.00
N SER A 218 24.93 5.38 -0.31
CA SER A 218 25.90 5.95 -1.27
C SER A 218 25.57 7.40 -1.60
N ARG A 219 24.33 7.72 -1.97
CA ARG A 219 23.89 9.06 -2.30
C ARG A 219 22.40 9.23 -2.04
N LEU A 220 22.05 10.30 -1.36
CA LEU A 220 20.68 10.78 -1.19
C LEU A 220 20.62 12.21 -1.69
N ASP A 221 19.77 12.49 -2.67
CA ASP A 221 19.71 13.77 -3.36
C ASP A 221 18.27 14.23 -3.56
N ASN A 222 17.96 15.46 -3.16
CA ASN A 222 16.65 16.10 -3.29
C ASN A 222 15.50 15.21 -2.78
N GLY A 223 15.39 15.09 -1.45
CA GLY A 223 14.40 14.18 -0.88
C GLY A 223 13.89 14.54 0.50
N THR A 224 12.81 13.88 0.88
CA THR A 224 12.25 13.93 2.23
C THR A 224 12.08 12.53 2.81
N VAL A 225 12.57 12.33 4.03
CA VAL A 225 12.40 11.10 4.81
C VAL A 225 11.46 11.39 5.97
N ASN A 226 10.21 10.93 5.88
CA ASN A 226 9.15 11.16 6.87
C ASN A 226 9.25 10.17 8.05
N SER A 227 10.39 10.12 8.70
CA SER A 227 10.61 9.25 9.86
C SER A 227 10.02 9.86 11.12
N ASN A 228 9.54 9.03 12.04
CA ASN A 228 9.09 9.44 13.38
C ASN A 228 9.38 8.36 14.42
N ALA A 229 9.10 8.65 15.69
CA ALA A 229 9.46 7.75 16.80
C ALA A 229 8.69 6.42 16.79
N GLU A 230 7.43 6.45 16.35
CA GLU A 230 6.53 5.29 16.29
C GLU A 230 6.84 4.39 15.09
N ALA A 231 7.29 4.99 13.99
CA ALA A 231 7.57 4.32 12.73
C ALA A 231 8.86 4.87 12.09
N PRO A 232 10.02 4.56 12.67
CA PRO A 232 11.30 5.03 12.13
C PRO A 232 11.59 4.43 10.76
N VAL A 233 12.22 5.24 9.90
CA VAL A 233 12.70 4.81 8.57
C VAL A 233 14.12 4.27 8.70
N TYR A 234 14.42 3.21 7.94
CA TYR A 234 15.75 2.69 7.75
C TYR A 234 16.21 2.83 6.29
N ILE A 235 17.38 3.44 6.09
CA ILE A 235 18.07 3.50 4.79
C ILE A 235 19.43 2.83 4.95
N GLY A 236 19.63 1.72 4.28
CA GLY A 236 20.80 0.85 4.45
C GLY A 236 21.90 1.05 3.40
N PRO A 237 22.86 0.11 3.36
CA PRO A 237 24.07 0.23 2.57
C PRO A 237 23.80 0.30 1.07
N ASN A 238 24.65 1.11 0.42
CA ASN A 238 24.71 1.29 -1.02
C ASN A 238 23.42 1.82 -1.68
N VAL A 239 22.48 2.35 -0.90
CA VAL A 239 21.28 2.99 -1.45
C VAL A 239 21.66 4.26 -2.19
N THR A 240 21.12 4.41 -3.40
CA THR A 240 21.19 5.64 -4.20
C THR A 240 19.79 6.12 -4.51
N ALA A 241 19.43 7.32 -4.06
CA ALA A 241 18.10 7.88 -4.25
C ALA A 241 18.19 9.34 -4.72
N GLU A 242 17.37 9.69 -5.72
CA GLU A 242 17.27 11.04 -6.28
C GLU A 242 15.80 11.40 -6.51
N ASP A 243 15.42 12.64 -6.16
CA ASP A 243 14.04 13.14 -6.32
C ASP A 243 13.00 12.23 -5.65
N PHE A 244 13.07 12.09 -4.33
CA PHE A 244 12.32 11.07 -3.63
C PHE A 244 11.57 11.56 -2.39
N ILE A 245 10.51 10.81 -2.05
CA ILE A 245 9.86 10.87 -0.73
C ILE A 245 9.86 9.45 -0.16
N ILE A 246 10.33 9.27 1.08
CA ILE A 246 10.26 8.01 1.83
C ILE A 246 9.39 8.24 3.07
N SER A 247 8.30 7.48 3.19
CA SER A 247 7.33 7.62 4.28
C SER A 247 7.68 6.75 5.49
N SER A 248 7.03 7.03 6.62
CA SER A 248 7.27 6.42 7.92
C SER A 248 7.23 4.89 7.90
N GLY A 249 8.16 4.28 8.63
CA GLY A 249 8.29 2.83 8.76
C GLY A 249 8.80 2.11 7.51
N ALA A 250 9.19 2.83 6.47
CA ALA A 250 9.79 2.23 5.28
C ALA A 250 11.22 1.72 5.56
N TYR A 251 11.57 0.65 4.85
CA TYR A 251 12.89 0.02 4.84
C TYR A 251 13.42 0.02 3.41
N VAL A 252 14.55 0.68 3.17
CA VAL A 252 15.20 0.76 1.87
C VAL A 252 16.67 0.41 2.06
N SER A 253 17.16 -0.66 1.45
CA SER A 253 18.49 -1.17 1.76
C SER A 253 19.13 -1.97 0.62
N ASP A 254 20.38 -2.40 0.85
CA ASP A 254 21.09 -3.40 0.06
C ASP A 254 21.19 -3.04 -1.43
N GLY A 255 21.65 -1.82 -1.70
CA GLY A 255 21.95 -1.38 -3.05
C GLY A 255 20.73 -1.01 -3.90
N VAL A 256 19.63 -0.62 -3.29
CA VAL A 256 18.48 -0.05 -4.03
C VAL A 256 18.90 1.21 -4.77
N VAL A 257 18.52 1.30 -6.05
CA VAL A 257 18.70 2.50 -6.88
C VAL A 257 17.32 3.02 -7.28
N MET A 258 17.04 4.28 -6.96
CA MET A 258 15.75 4.88 -7.31
C MET A 258 15.87 6.34 -7.72
N SER A 259 15.01 6.76 -8.65
CA SER A 259 14.86 8.17 -9.01
C SER A 259 13.42 8.53 -9.34
N ARG A 260 12.99 9.71 -8.94
CA ARG A 260 11.60 10.20 -9.04
C ARG A 260 10.62 9.17 -8.51
N CYS A 261 10.77 8.84 -7.20
CA CYS A 261 9.96 7.80 -6.56
C CYS A 261 9.31 8.28 -5.27
N PHE A 262 8.11 7.76 -5.01
CA PHE A 262 7.44 7.85 -3.72
C PHE A 262 7.40 6.47 -3.06
N ILE A 263 7.95 6.36 -1.85
CA ILE A 263 7.97 5.12 -1.06
C ILE A 263 7.03 5.32 0.13
N GLY A 264 5.89 4.69 0.07
CA GLY A 264 4.81 4.79 1.07
C GLY A 264 5.14 4.13 2.41
N GLN A 265 4.19 4.26 3.34
CA GLN A 265 4.36 3.78 4.70
C GLN A 265 4.60 2.27 4.77
N ALA A 266 5.60 1.86 5.58
CA ALA A 266 5.96 0.47 5.79
C ALA A 266 6.29 -0.34 4.52
N CYS A 267 6.70 0.33 3.45
CA CYS A 267 7.27 -0.34 2.27
C CYS A 267 8.63 -0.96 2.56
N HIS A 268 8.97 -2.01 1.83
CA HIS A 268 10.24 -2.70 1.92
C HIS A 268 10.87 -2.84 0.54
N LEU A 269 11.95 -2.11 0.29
CA LEU A 269 12.74 -2.22 -0.95
C LEU A 269 14.15 -2.66 -0.60
N ALA A 270 14.64 -3.73 -1.24
CA ALA A 270 15.95 -4.28 -0.90
C ALA A 270 16.58 -5.09 -2.06
N HIS A 271 17.78 -5.63 -1.82
CA HIS A 271 18.44 -6.62 -2.67
C HIS A 271 18.61 -6.16 -4.12
N LEU A 272 19.21 -4.98 -4.32
CA LEU A 272 19.50 -4.41 -5.65
C LEU A 272 18.25 -4.09 -6.48
N PHE A 273 17.10 -3.87 -5.83
CA PHE A 273 15.89 -3.44 -6.55
C PHE A 273 16.11 -2.07 -7.20
N SER A 274 15.68 -1.91 -8.45
CA SER A 274 15.72 -0.62 -9.15
C SER A 274 14.32 -0.06 -9.40
N ALA A 275 14.15 1.25 -9.24
CA ALA A 275 12.87 1.93 -9.45
C ALA A 275 13.04 3.29 -10.13
N HIS A 276 12.24 3.54 -11.15
CA HIS A 276 12.21 4.78 -11.92
C HIS A 276 10.79 5.26 -12.07
N ASP A 277 10.54 6.56 -11.87
CA ASP A 277 9.21 7.16 -12.08
C ASP A 277 8.07 6.34 -11.46
N SER A 278 8.24 5.91 -10.20
CA SER A 278 7.37 4.90 -9.61
C SER A 278 6.83 5.32 -8.24
N LEU A 279 5.54 5.05 -8.03
CA LEU A 279 4.87 5.28 -6.76
C LEU A 279 4.56 3.93 -6.10
N PHE A 280 5.06 3.73 -4.88
CA PHE A 280 4.77 2.57 -4.04
C PHE A 280 4.00 3.02 -2.82
N PHE A 281 2.77 2.54 -2.66
CA PHE A 281 1.96 2.84 -1.48
C PHE A 281 2.09 1.78 -0.39
N SER A 282 1.39 1.93 0.71
CA SER A 282 1.62 1.21 1.95
C SER A 282 1.84 -0.30 1.81
N ASN A 283 2.84 -0.82 2.54
CA ASN A 283 3.17 -2.25 2.61
C ASN A 283 3.59 -2.88 1.27
N CYS A 284 4.00 -2.09 0.27
CA CYS A 284 4.61 -2.65 -0.94
C CYS A 284 5.97 -3.28 -0.64
N GLN A 285 6.33 -4.31 -1.41
CA GLN A 285 7.63 -4.98 -1.29
C GLN A 285 8.26 -5.12 -2.69
N GLY A 286 9.52 -4.66 -2.81
CA GLY A 286 10.31 -4.77 -4.03
C GLY A 286 11.70 -5.31 -3.72
N GLU A 287 12.04 -6.46 -4.26
CA GLU A 287 13.36 -7.08 -4.10
C GLU A 287 13.85 -7.63 -5.44
N ASN A 288 15.13 -7.52 -5.69
CA ASN A 288 15.83 -8.15 -6.83
C ASN A 288 15.33 -7.81 -8.24
N GLY A 289 14.24 -7.09 -8.40
CA GLY A 289 13.57 -6.80 -9.67
C GLY A 289 13.71 -5.34 -10.09
N GLU A 290 12.86 -4.95 -11.03
CA GLU A 290 12.79 -3.59 -11.58
C GLU A 290 11.36 -3.08 -11.62
N ALA A 291 11.20 -1.78 -11.39
CA ALA A 291 9.95 -1.06 -11.59
C ALA A 291 10.19 0.22 -12.39
N CYS A 292 9.35 0.46 -13.40
CA CYS A 292 9.41 1.65 -14.22
C CYS A 292 8.01 2.17 -14.54
N ALA A 293 7.76 3.44 -14.27
CA ALA A 293 6.50 4.12 -14.55
C ALA A 293 5.27 3.41 -13.94
N ILE A 294 5.36 2.94 -12.69
CA ILE A 294 4.25 2.21 -12.06
C ILE A 294 3.50 3.03 -11.03
N LEU A 295 2.20 2.73 -10.93
CA LEU A 295 1.32 3.16 -9.85
C LEU A 295 1.00 1.93 -8.99
N ALA A 296 1.86 1.65 -8.01
CA ALA A 296 1.72 0.50 -7.13
C ALA A 296 0.93 0.85 -5.88
N GLY A 297 -0.35 0.50 -5.86
CA GLY A 297 -1.21 0.56 -4.69
C GLY A 297 -0.78 -0.42 -3.61
N PRO A 298 -1.41 -0.33 -2.41
CA PRO A 298 -1.00 -1.10 -1.24
C PRO A 298 -0.80 -2.59 -1.51
N TYR A 299 0.18 -3.18 -0.82
CA TYR A 299 0.49 -4.63 -0.90
C TYR A 299 0.87 -5.13 -2.29
N THR A 300 1.38 -4.28 -3.17
CA THR A 300 2.04 -4.74 -4.41
C THR A 300 3.39 -5.34 -4.07
N VAL A 301 3.61 -6.60 -4.47
CA VAL A 301 4.78 -7.39 -4.09
C VAL A 301 5.47 -7.97 -5.33
N THR A 302 6.78 -7.72 -5.45
CA THR A 302 7.69 -8.33 -6.42
C THR A 302 9.01 -8.62 -5.73
N MET A 303 9.42 -9.90 -5.65
CA MET A 303 10.55 -10.32 -4.80
C MET A 303 11.61 -11.13 -5.56
N HIS A 304 11.43 -11.38 -6.84
CA HIS A 304 12.29 -12.31 -7.57
C HIS A 304 13.10 -11.61 -8.66
N LYS A 305 14.32 -12.10 -8.91
CA LYS A 305 15.14 -11.70 -10.05
C LYS A 305 14.37 -11.93 -11.36
N SER A 306 14.66 -11.13 -12.37
CA SER A 306 13.99 -11.17 -13.67
C SER A 306 12.51 -10.79 -13.66
N SER A 307 11.99 -10.25 -12.56
CA SER A 307 10.64 -9.69 -12.50
C SER A 307 10.69 -8.21 -12.86
N LEU A 308 9.80 -7.79 -13.76
CA LEU A 308 9.64 -6.40 -14.18
C LEU A 308 8.20 -5.98 -13.96
N LEU A 309 8.01 -4.84 -13.31
CA LEU A 309 6.74 -4.11 -13.30
C LEU A 309 6.92 -2.82 -14.09
N ILE A 310 6.22 -2.68 -15.22
CA ILE A 310 6.37 -1.53 -16.12
C ILE A 310 5.01 -0.96 -16.55
N ALA A 311 4.90 0.36 -16.58
CA ALA A 311 3.79 1.12 -17.16
C ALA A 311 2.40 0.60 -16.74
N GLY A 312 2.26 0.23 -15.48
CA GLY A 312 1.04 -0.41 -14.97
C GLY A 312 0.54 0.16 -13.65
N MET A 313 -0.77 0.02 -13.46
CA MET A 313 -1.41 0.20 -12.16
C MET A 313 -1.66 -1.16 -11.51
N PHE A 314 -1.22 -1.30 -10.27
CA PHE A 314 -1.31 -2.54 -9.50
C PHE A 314 -1.83 -2.24 -8.09
N SER A 315 -2.50 -3.18 -7.45
CA SER A 315 -2.74 -3.15 -6.01
C SER A 315 -2.95 -4.56 -5.47
N PHE A 316 -2.45 -4.86 -4.28
CA PHE A 316 -2.47 -6.22 -3.71
C PHE A 316 -1.94 -7.29 -4.68
N LEU A 317 -1.09 -6.89 -5.61
CA LEU A 317 -0.50 -7.80 -6.59
C LEU A 317 0.56 -8.68 -5.93
N ASN A 318 0.60 -9.95 -6.30
CA ASN A 318 1.74 -10.83 -6.03
C ASN A 318 2.35 -11.26 -7.38
N ALA A 319 3.48 -10.65 -7.75
CA ALA A 319 4.19 -10.98 -8.98
C ALA A 319 5.01 -12.26 -8.80
N GLY A 320 4.76 -13.26 -9.64
CA GLY A 320 5.55 -14.50 -9.68
C GLY A 320 6.95 -14.27 -10.26
N SER A 321 7.86 -15.21 -10.02
CA SER A 321 9.23 -15.18 -10.55
C SER A 321 9.25 -15.06 -12.08
N GLY A 322 10.03 -14.11 -12.62
CA GLY A 322 10.11 -13.89 -14.05
C GLY A 322 8.90 -13.24 -14.70
N SER A 323 7.93 -12.79 -13.87
CA SER A 323 6.78 -12.03 -14.40
C SER A 323 7.23 -10.76 -15.09
N ASN A 324 6.65 -10.49 -16.25
CA ASN A 324 7.09 -9.40 -17.10
C ASN A 324 5.90 -8.76 -17.82
N GLN A 325 6.06 -7.49 -18.21
CA GLN A 325 5.12 -6.79 -19.08
C GLN A 325 5.90 -6.08 -20.19
N SER A 326 5.18 -5.65 -21.23
CA SER A 326 5.74 -4.83 -22.27
C SER A 326 4.72 -3.85 -22.80
N ASN A 327 5.18 -2.65 -23.09
CA ASN A 327 4.42 -1.58 -23.72
C ASN A 327 4.97 -1.18 -25.10
N HIS A 328 5.82 -2.02 -25.71
CA HIS A 328 6.57 -1.73 -26.93
C HIS A 328 5.90 -2.23 -28.21
N MET A 329 4.60 -1.93 -28.41
CA MET A 329 3.89 -2.36 -29.64
C MET A 329 3.66 -1.28 -30.67
N TYR A 330 4.48 -0.21 -30.70
CA TYR A 330 4.09 0.94 -31.48
C TYR A 330 5.29 1.70 -31.96
N LYS A 331 5.00 2.60 -32.90
CA LYS A 331 6.01 3.34 -33.66
C LYS A 331 6.31 4.72 -33.06
N LEU A 332 5.52 5.18 -32.08
CA LEU A 332 5.58 6.54 -31.54
C LEU A 332 6.06 6.63 -30.09
N GLY A 333 6.52 5.54 -29.52
CA GLY A 333 7.06 5.47 -28.16
C GLY A 333 6.22 4.62 -27.17
N PRO A 334 6.72 4.35 -25.94
CA PRO A 334 6.08 3.48 -24.95
C PRO A 334 4.91 4.18 -24.22
N ILE A 335 3.77 4.31 -24.89
CA ILE A 335 2.56 4.99 -24.41
C ILE A 335 1.43 4.05 -23.99
N HIS A 336 1.60 2.73 -24.16
CA HIS A 336 0.59 1.75 -23.74
C HIS A 336 0.72 1.40 -22.28
N GLN A 337 -0.39 1.38 -21.58
CA GLN A 337 -0.47 1.16 -20.14
C GLN A 337 -1.35 -0.04 -19.81
N GLY A 338 -1.13 -0.64 -18.63
CA GLY A 338 -1.93 -1.74 -18.12
C GLY A 338 -2.57 -1.45 -16.78
N VAL A 339 -3.66 -2.15 -16.53
CA VAL A 339 -4.34 -2.14 -15.24
C VAL A 339 -4.49 -3.58 -14.77
N VAL A 340 -3.90 -3.90 -13.62
CA VAL A 340 -4.11 -5.17 -12.93
C VAL A 340 -4.82 -4.85 -11.62
N GLU A 341 -6.12 -5.15 -11.59
CA GLU A 341 -6.96 -4.82 -10.45
C GLU A 341 -6.55 -5.61 -9.21
N ARG A 342 -7.02 -5.15 -8.05
CA ARG A 342 -6.65 -5.62 -6.72
C ARG A 342 -6.61 -7.14 -6.56
N GLY A 343 -5.60 -7.63 -5.84
CA GLY A 343 -5.51 -9.02 -5.39
C GLY A 343 -5.16 -10.04 -6.46
N SER A 344 -4.83 -9.59 -7.67
CA SER A 344 -4.41 -10.47 -8.76
C SER A 344 -3.00 -11.02 -8.53
N LYS A 345 -2.69 -12.14 -9.18
CA LYS A 345 -1.39 -12.79 -9.11
C LYS A 345 -0.91 -13.20 -10.49
N THR A 346 0.39 -13.18 -10.69
CA THR A 346 1.02 -13.84 -11.82
C THR A 346 1.75 -15.10 -11.37
N THR A 347 1.73 -16.15 -12.18
CA THR A 347 2.60 -17.32 -11.98
C THR A 347 4.02 -17.01 -12.48
N SER A 348 4.96 -17.93 -12.28
CA SER A 348 6.29 -17.80 -12.84
C SER A 348 6.24 -17.63 -14.35
N ASP A 349 7.12 -16.80 -14.89
CA ASP A 349 7.28 -16.50 -16.33
C ASP A 349 6.03 -15.96 -17.03
N SER A 350 5.06 -15.45 -16.29
CA SER A 350 3.89 -14.81 -16.87
C SER A 350 4.27 -13.52 -17.58
N TYR A 351 3.66 -13.27 -18.74
CA TYR A 351 3.89 -12.08 -19.55
C TYR A 351 2.58 -11.45 -19.98
N ILE A 352 2.46 -10.14 -19.84
CA ILE A 352 1.29 -9.38 -20.28
C ILE A 352 1.74 -8.26 -21.20
N LEU A 353 1.23 -8.27 -22.44
CA LEU A 353 1.45 -7.20 -23.39
C LEU A 353 0.42 -6.10 -23.21
N TRP A 354 0.87 -4.88 -22.90
CA TRP A 354 0.00 -3.72 -22.79
C TRP A 354 -0.49 -3.23 -24.18
N PRO A 355 -1.70 -2.61 -24.28
CA PRO A 355 -2.66 -2.39 -23.19
C PRO A 355 -3.42 -3.65 -22.80
N ALA A 356 -3.74 -3.79 -21.50
CA ALA A 356 -4.61 -4.83 -20.99
C ALA A 356 -5.27 -4.39 -19.69
N LYS A 357 -6.44 -4.98 -19.37
CA LYS A 357 -7.10 -4.82 -18.06
C LYS A 357 -7.40 -6.18 -17.48
N ILE A 358 -6.85 -6.47 -16.31
CA ILE A 358 -7.04 -7.75 -15.62
C ILE A 358 -7.97 -7.52 -14.43
N GLY A 359 -9.05 -8.30 -14.38
CA GLY A 359 -10.06 -8.21 -13.33
C GLY A 359 -9.55 -8.60 -11.96
N ALA A 360 -10.19 -8.06 -10.92
CA ALA A 360 -9.79 -8.24 -9.53
C ALA A 360 -9.66 -9.71 -9.13
N PHE A 361 -8.67 -10.02 -8.29
CA PHE A 361 -8.39 -11.35 -7.77
C PHE A 361 -8.18 -12.45 -8.83
N SER A 362 -7.68 -12.07 -10.01
CA SER A 362 -7.38 -13.02 -11.08
C SER A 362 -6.01 -13.67 -10.91
N LEU A 363 -5.86 -14.89 -11.43
CA LEU A 363 -4.58 -15.59 -11.56
C LEU A 363 -4.19 -15.64 -13.03
N ILE A 364 -3.02 -15.09 -13.35
CA ILE A 364 -2.48 -14.99 -14.71
C ILE A 364 -1.41 -16.06 -14.89
N MET A 365 -1.57 -16.93 -15.90
CA MET A 365 -0.69 -18.07 -16.16
C MET A 365 -0.25 -18.07 -17.64
N GLY A 366 1.05 -17.93 -17.89
CA GLY A 366 1.64 -17.92 -19.22
C GLY A 366 1.66 -16.53 -19.88
N ARG A 367 1.72 -16.48 -21.22
CA ARG A 367 1.98 -15.28 -22.02
C ARG A 367 0.71 -14.77 -22.70
N HIS A 368 0.35 -13.53 -22.45
CA HIS A 368 -0.86 -12.90 -22.98
C HIS A 368 -0.51 -11.72 -23.88
N VAL A 369 -0.58 -11.94 -25.18
CA VAL A 369 -0.20 -10.96 -26.21
C VAL A 369 -1.40 -10.38 -26.99
N ASN A 370 -2.62 -10.74 -26.59
CA ASN A 370 -3.86 -10.39 -27.31
C ASN A 370 -4.64 -9.23 -26.66
N HIS A 371 -4.00 -8.46 -25.78
CA HIS A 371 -4.60 -7.30 -25.09
C HIS A 371 -5.93 -7.60 -24.39
N PRO A 372 -5.98 -8.55 -23.43
CA PRO A 372 -7.23 -8.95 -22.80
C PRO A 372 -7.80 -7.85 -21.90
N ASP A 373 -9.14 -7.68 -21.94
CA ASP A 373 -9.88 -6.94 -20.92
C ASP A 373 -10.79 -7.92 -20.15
N THR A 374 -10.36 -8.32 -18.96
CA THR A 374 -11.11 -9.22 -18.08
C THR A 374 -11.68 -8.50 -16.87
N SER A 375 -11.70 -7.17 -16.87
CA SER A 375 -12.13 -6.34 -15.72
C SER A 375 -13.58 -6.59 -15.27
N GLY A 376 -14.46 -7.03 -16.17
CA GLY A 376 -15.81 -7.46 -15.86
C GLY A 376 -15.94 -8.89 -15.30
N MET A 377 -14.85 -9.65 -15.20
CA MET A 377 -14.83 -11.05 -14.77
C MET A 377 -13.84 -11.26 -13.62
N PRO A 378 -14.14 -10.79 -12.39
CA PRO A 378 -13.24 -10.93 -11.26
C PRO A 378 -13.07 -12.40 -10.85
N PHE A 379 -12.03 -12.70 -10.06
CA PHE A 379 -11.71 -14.06 -9.58
C PHE A 379 -11.52 -15.09 -10.70
N SER A 380 -11.02 -14.67 -11.85
CA SER A 380 -10.84 -15.55 -13.00
C SER A 380 -9.42 -16.14 -13.07
N TYR A 381 -9.28 -17.27 -13.73
CA TYR A 381 -7.99 -17.68 -14.29
C TYR A 381 -7.88 -17.18 -15.72
N LEU A 382 -6.74 -16.57 -16.04
CA LEU A 382 -6.34 -16.22 -17.39
C LEU A 382 -5.17 -17.14 -17.77
N ILE A 383 -5.39 -18.07 -18.70
CA ILE A 383 -4.47 -19.16 -19.01
C ILE A 383 -4.06 -19.09 -20.48
N GLU A 384 -2.76 -19.14 -20.75
CA GLU A 384 -2.25 -19.32 -22.09
C GLU A 384 -2.41 -20.79 -22.54
N HIS A 385 -2.91 -20.99 -23.73
CA HIS A 385 -2.87 -22.26 -24.41
C HIS A 385 -2.67 -22.06 -25.91
N GLY A 386 -1.52 -22.47 -26.41
CA GLY A 386 -1.07 -22.11 -27.76
C GLY A 386 -0.85 -20.60 -27.86
N SER A 387 -1.44 -19.96 -28.85
CA SER A 387 -1.37 -18.50 -29.04
C SER A 387 -2.59 -17.75 -28.48
N LYS A 388 -3.47 -18.42 -27.73
CA LYS A 388 -4.74 -17.87 -27.24
C LYS A 388 -4.74 -17.71 -25.72
N SER A 389 -5.43 -16.67 -25.26
CA SER A 389 -5.74 -16.44 -23.85
C SER A 389 -7.11 -17.03 -23.53
N TYR A 390 -7.13 -18.04 -22.65
CA TYR A 390 -8.38 -18.65 -22.15
C TYR A 390 -8.77 -18.04 -20.81
N LEU A 391 -10.02 -17.64 -20.69
CA LEU A 391 -10.61 -17.12 -19.46
C LEU A 391 -11.46 -18.19 -18.80
N VAL A 392 -11.27 -18.40 -17.49
CA VAL A 392 -12.07 -19.30 -16.66
C VAL A 392 -12.73 -18.46 -15.55
N PRO A 393 -13.94 -17.96 -15.78
CA PRO A 393 -14.60 -17.03 -14.86
C PRO A 393 -14.83 -17.64 -13.47
N GLY A 394 -14.58 -16.86 -12.42
CA GLY A 394 -14.84 -17.25 -11.04
C GLY A 394 -13.95 -18.35 -10.46
N ALA A 395 -13.03 -18.93 -11.24
CA ALA A 395 -12.23 -20.09 -10.82
C ALA A 395 -11.41 -19.85 -9.55
N ASN A 396 -10.98 -18.60 -9.33
CA ASN A 396 -10.15 -18.23 -8.17
C ASN A 396 -10.93 -18.07 -6.85
N LEU A 397 -12.27 -18.09 -6.90
CA LEU A 397 -13.13 -18.11 -5.69
C LEU A 397 -12.92 -19.35 -4.83
N LYS A 398 -12.48 -20.43 -5.43
CA LYS A 398 -12.24 -21.73 -4.77
C LYS A 398 -10.75 -22.03 -4.56
N SER A 399 -9.87 -21.04 -4.69
CA SER A 399 -8.42 -21.22 -4.51
C SER A 399 -8.00 -20.92 -3.08
N VAL A 400 -7.35 -21.91 -2.45
CA VAL A 400 -6.70 -21.76 -1.14
C VAL A 400 -5.76 -20.55 -1.13
N GLY A 401 -4.99 -20.35 -2.20
CA GLY A 401 -4.02 -19.26 -2.32
C GLY A 401 -4.65 -17.88 -2.19
N THR A 402 -5.83 -17.66 -2.79
CA THR A 402 -6.54 -16.37 -2.73
C THR A 402 -7.09 -16.10 -1.34
N ILE A 403 -7.74 -17.07 -0.72
CA ILE A 403 -8.31 -16.91 0.64
C ILE A 403 -7.20 -16.71 1.66
N ARG A 404 -6.13 -17.52 1.59
CA ARG A 404 -4.96 -17.40 2.47
C ARG A 404 -4.32 -16.01 2.42
N ASP A 405 -4.16 -15.44 1.23
CA ASP A 405 -3.51 -14.14 1.08
C ASP A 405 -4.41 -13.00 1.59
N ALA A 406 -5.71 -13.07 1.32
CA ALA A 406 -6.67 -12.11 1.87
C ALA A 406 -6.67 -12.09 3.41
N GLN A 407 -6.57 -13.25 4.03
CA GLN A 407 -6.46 -13.35 5.50
C GLN A 407 -5.13 -12.82 6.04
N LYS A 408 -4.07 -12.86 5.23
CA LYS A 408 -2.74 -12.37 5.64
C LYS A 408 -2.62 -10.84 5.58
N TRP A 409 -3.25 -10.16 4.63
CA TRP A 409 -3.05 -8.72 4.44
C TRP A 409 -3.31 -7.88 5.70
N PRO A 410 -4.46 -8.03 6.42
CA PRO A 410 -4.68 -7.26 7.65
C PRO A 410 -3.61 -7.53 8.71
N ARG A 411 -3.16 -8.80 8.84
CA ARG A 411 -2.13 -9.21 9.81
C ARG A 411 -0.73 -8.73 9.43
N ARG A 412 -0.52 -8.37 8.17
CA ARG A 412 0.74 -7.86 7.61
C ARG A 412 0.75 -6.36 7.43
N ASP A 413 -0.25 -5.63 7.93
CA ASP A 413 -0.19 -4.17 7.99
C ASP A 413 0.88 -3.76 9.01
N LYS A 414 2.03 -3.35 8.49
CA LYS A 414 3.21 -2.96 9.28
C LYS A 414 3.23 -1.48 9.61
N ARG A 415 2.22 -0.72 9.21
CA ARG A 415 2.12 0.72 9.49
C ARG A 415 1.88 0.96 10.97
N LYS A 416 2.90 1.45 11.66
CA LYS A 416 2.84 1.82 13.08
C LYS A 416 2.55 3.30 13.31
N ASP A 417 2.74 4.12 12.27
CA ASP A 417 2.40 5.54 12.32
C ASP A 417 0.91 5.71 12.62
N PRO A 418 0.55 6.48 13.67
CA PRO A 418 -0.85 6.76 13.97
C PRO A 418 -1.56 7.52 12.85
N ASN A 419 -0.81 8.30 12.05
CA ASN A 419 -1.34 8.99 10.88
C ASN A 419 -1.16 8.13 9.62
N LYS A 420 -2.07 7.20 9.41
CA LYS A 420 -2.08 6.35 8.21
C LYS A 420 -2.53 7.16 7.00
N LEU A 421 -1.67 7.28 5.99
CA LEU A 421 -1.96 8.05 4.76
C LEU A 421 -2.96 7.32 3.85
N ASP A 422 -2.78 6.01 3.68
CA ASP A 422 -3.65 5.22 2.80
C ASP A 422 -4.82 4.61 3.57
N CYS A 423 -6.02 4.77 3.04
CA CYS A 423 -7.24 4.08 3.47
C CYS A 423 -7.35 2.74 2.72
N ILE A 424 -7.45 1.62 3.45
CA ILE A 424 -7.35 0.28 2.87
C ILE A 424 -8.50 -0.61 3.32
N ASN A 425 -9.31 -1.09 2.36
CA ASN A 425 -10.29 -2.14 2.56
C ASN A 425 -9.70 -3.50 2.17
N PHE A 426 -9.87 -4.50 3.02
CA PHE A 426 -9.34 -5.85 2.82
C PHE A 426 -10.38 -6.86 2.30
N ASN A 427 -11.58 -6.40 2.01
CA ASN A 427 -12.71 -7.23 1.61
C ASN A 427 -12.47 -7.91 0.26
N LEU A 428 -12.58 -9.25 0.22
CA LEU A 428 -12.60 -10.03 -1.02
C LEU A 428 -13.91 -9.82 -1.77
N LEU A 429 -15.01 -10.11 -1.08
CA LEU A 429 -16.36 -9.83 -1.56
C LEU A 429 -16.75 -8.44 -1.04
N SER A 430 -17.16 -7.58 -1.93
CA SER A 430 -17.50 -6.19 -1.69
C SER A 430 -18.47 -5.71 -2.75
N PRO A 431 -19.17 -4.59 -2.59
CA PRO A 431 -19.99 -4.03 -3.67
C PRO A 431 -19.22 -3.92 -5.00
N TYR A 432 -17.94 -3.56 -4.96
CA TYR A 432 -17.08 -3.46 -6.15
C TYR A 432 -16.93 -4.80 -6.89
N THR A 433 -16.66 -5.90 -6.19
CA THR A 433 -16.48 -7.20 -6.82
C THR A 433 -17.83 -7.87 -7.17
N ILE A 434 -18.83 -7.71 -6.31
CA ILE A 434 -20.16 -8.32 -6.51
C ILE A 434 -20.92 -7.67 -7.67
N GLN A 435 -20.87 -6.35 -7.85
CA GLN A 435 -21.47 -5.72 -9.03
C GLN A 435 -20.89 -6.25 -10.33
N LYS A 436 -19.56 -6.51 -10.36
CA LYS A 436 -18.90 -7.12 -11.53
C LYS A 436 -19.32 -8.58 -11.73
N MET A 437 -19.51 -9.35 -10.66
CA MET A 437 -20.03 -10.71 -10.76
C MET A 437 -21.47 -10.74 -11.27
N LEU A 438 -22.35 -9.85 -10.81
CA LEU A 438 -23.71 -9.72 -11.31
C LEU A 438 -23.73 -9.38 -12.80
N GLN A 439 -22.90 -8.44 -13.23
CA GLN A 439 -22.71 -8.11 -14.64
C GLN A 439 -22.10 -9.29 -15.41
N GLY A 440 -21.14 -9.98 -14.81
CA GLY A 440 -20.49 -11.18 -15.37
C GLY A 440 -21.48 -12.30 -15.63
N ILE A 441 -22.40 -12.59 -14.70
CA ILE A 441 -23.49 -13.55 -14.90
C ILE A 441 -24.31 -13.19 -16.14
N ASN A 442 -24.78 -11.93 -16.23
CA ASN A 442 -25.55 -11.46 -17.38
C ASN A 442 -24.77 -11.57 -18.70
N THR A 443 -23.49 -11.23 -18.68
CA THR A 443 -22.60 -11.33 -19.86
C THR A 443 -22.43 -12.79 -20.30
N LEU A 444 -22.15 -13.69 -19.38
CA LEU A 444 -21.97 -15.12 -19.68
C LEU A 444 -23.26 -15.74 -20.22
N GLN A 445 -24.42 -15.42 -19.63
CA GLN A 445 -25.72 -15.83 -20.15
C GLN A 445 -26.02 -15.26 -21.54
N GLY A 446 -25.66 -14.00 -21.75
CA GLY A 446 -25.77 -13.33 -23.05
C GLY A 446 -24.91 -14.00 -24.14
N LEU A 447 -23.67 -14.32 -23.86
CA LEU A 447 -22.79 -15.05 -24.77
C LEU A 447 -23.39 -16.40 -25.19
N LYS A 448 -23.91 -17.16 -24.21
CA LYS A 448 -24.58 -18.45 -24.47
C LYS A 448 -25.80 -18.26 -25.38
N LYS A 449 -26.64 -17.29 -25.11
CA LYS A 449 -27.83 -16.98 -25.88
C LYS A 449 -27.52 -16.55 -27.32
N THR A 450 -26.47 -15.73 -27.50
CA THR A 450 -26.12 -15.17 -28.81
C THR A 450 -25.35 -16.14 -29.70
N SER A 451 -24.41 -16.90 -29.14
CA SER A 451 -23.53 -17.80 -29.91
C SER A 451 -24.01 -19.25 -29.96
N GLY A 452 -25.12 -19.56 -29.28
CA GLY A 452 -25.70 -20.90 -29.16
C GLY A 452 -25.24 -21.69 -27.94
N GLU A 453 -26.17 -22.44 -27.36
CA GLU A 453 -25.96 -23.18 -26.10
C GLU A 453 -24.98 -24.36 -26.25
N THR A 454 -24.80 -24.87 -27.46
CA THR A 454 -23.94 -26.02 -27.78
C THR A 454 -22.56 -25.61 -28.30
N SER A 455 -22.25 -24.30 -28.35
CA SER A 455 -20.92 -23.83 -28.73
C SER A 455 -19.86 -24.40 -27.81
N GLU A 456 -18.75 -24.90 -28.34
CA GLU A 456 -17.62 -25.38 -27.53
C GLU A 456 -16.88 -24.24 -26.82
N THR A 457 -16.82 -23.07 -27.49
CA THR A 457 -16.10 -21.88 -27.01
C THR A 457 -16.85 -20.60 -27.35
N TYR A 458 -16.61 -19.56 -26.54
CA TYR A 458 -17.16 -18.21 -26.70
C TYR A 458 -16.02 -17.19 -26.71
N SER A 459 -16.11 -16.19 -27.57
CA SER A 459 -15.17 -15.07 -27.60
C SER A 459 -15.64 -13.97 -26.62
N PHE A 460 -14.72 -13.47 -25.80
CA PHE A 460 -14.97 -12.36 -24.86
C PHE A 460 -13.71 -11.49 -24.72
N GLN A 461 -13.76 -10.22 -25.14
CA GLN A 461 -12.72 -9.21 -24.92
C GLN A 461 -11.30 -9.73 -25.15
N SER A 462 -11.04 -10.21 -26.36
CA SER A 462 -9.76 -10.83 -26.76
C SER A 462 -9.38 -12.11 -26.00
N THR A 463 -10.31 -12.74 -25.32
CA THR A 463 -10.15 -14.03 -24.66
C THR A 463 -11.12 -15.06 -25.18
N THR A 464 -10.87 -16.33 -24.90
CA THR A 464 -11.73 -17.47 -25.24
C THR A 464 -12.23 -18.12 -23.95
N ILE A 465 -13.53 -18.37 -23.85
CA ILE A 465 -14.16 -19.08 -22.74
C ILE A 465 -14.70 -20.43 -23.24
N LYS A 466 -14.29 -21.54 -22.63
CA LYS A 466 -14.87 -22.87 -22.93
C LYS A 466 -16.27 -22.99 -22.34
N ASN A 467 -17.19 -23.72 -23.01
CA ASN A 467 -18.58 -23.85 -22.56
C ASN A 467 -18.71 -24.30 -21.09
N HIS A 468 -18.01 -25.39 -20.70
CA HIS A 468 -18.05 -25.86 -19.33
C HIS A 468 -17.50 -24.82 -18.31
N SER A 469 -16.55 -23.98 -18.73
CA SER A 469 -15.99 -22.91 -17.90
C SER A 469 -16.97 -21.76 -17.74
N LEU A 470 -17.73 -21.47 -18.78
CA LEU A 470 -18.81 -20.46 -18.75
C LEU A 470 -19.91 -20.86 -17.74
N GLU A 471 -20.39 -22.10 -17.82
CA GLU A 471 -21.44 -22.61 -16.90
C GLU A 471 -20.97 -22.65 -15.46
N LYS A 472 -19.74 -23.15 -15.22
CA LYS A 472 -19.12 -23.11 -13.89
C LYS A 472 -18.95 -21.69 -13.38
N GLY A 473 -18.58 -20.73 -14.24
CA GLY A 473 -18.43 -19.32 -13.90
C GLY A 473 -19.75 -18.69 -13.42
N ILE A 474 -20.85 -18.95 -14.13
CA ILE A 474 -22.19 -18.50 -13.70
C ILE A 474 -22.52 -19.05 -12.31
N ASN A 475 -22.30 -20.35 -12.08
CA ASN A 475 -22.59 -20.97 -10.79
C ASN A 475 -21.71 -20.39 -9.67
N LEU A 476 -20.39 -20.24 -9.88
CA LEU A 476 -19.47 -19.70 -8.89
C LEU A 476 -19.79 -18.26 -8.51
N TYR A 477 -20.13 -17.42 -9.50
CA TYR A 477 -20.59 -16.06 -9.23
C TYR A 477 -21.91 -16.02 -8.47
N THR A 478 -22.86 -16.88 -8.82
CA THR A 478 -24.14 -17.00 -8.10
C THR A 478 -23.93 -17.38 -6.63
N LEU A 479 -23.07 -18.37 -6.35
CA LEU A 479 -22.70 -18.74 -4.97
C LEU A 479 -22.04 -17.56 -4.22
N ALA A 480 -21.13 -16.83 -4.86
CA ALA A 480 -20.46 -15.70 -4.24
C ALA A 480 -21.45 -14.54 -3.95
N VAL A 481 -22.39 -14.26 -4.85
CA VAL A 481 -23.46 -13.26 -4.63
C VAL A 481 -24.34 -13.67 -3.45
N HIS A 482 -24.80 -14.92 -3.39
CA HIS A 482 -25.60 -15.39 -2.25
C HIS A 482 -24.83 -15.32 -0.93
N LYS A 483 -23.54 -15.70 -0.94
CA LYS A 483 -22.66 -15.61 0.23
C LYS A 483 -22.55 -14.16 0.70
N PHE A 484 -22.30 -13.20 -0.20
CA PHE A 484 -22.15 -11.79 0.14
C PHE A 484 -23.44 -11.16 0.67
N MET A 485 -24.56 -11.34 -0.09
CA MET A 485 -25.86 -10.78 0.28
C MET A 485 -26.34 -11.32 1.64
N GLY A 486 -26.20 -12.62 1.85
CA GLY A 486 -26.57 -13.25 3.10
C GLY A 486 -25.69 -12.83 4.27
N ASN A 487 -24.35 -12.69 4.08
CA ASN A 487 -23.44 -12.16 5.10
C ASN A 487 -23.90 -10.78 5.59
N SER A 488 -24.24 -9.87 4.65
CA SER A 488 -24.66 -8.51 4.96
C SER A 488 -26.00 -8.49 5.71
N ILE A 489 -26.97 -9.33 5.31
CA ILE A 489 -28.26 -9.48 6.00
C ILE A 489 -28.07 -10.03 7.42
N ILE A 490 -27.29 -11.11 7.57
CA ILE A 490 -27.01 -11.70 8.88
C ILE A 490 -26.34 -10.70 9.80
N LYS A 491 -25.33 -10.00 9.31
CA LYS A 491 -24.62 -8.96 10.06
C LYS A 491 -25.58 -7.84 10.52
N ARG A 492 -26.49 -7.42 9.64
CA ARG A 492 -27.46 -6.37 9.94
C ARG A 492 -28.49 -6.81 10.98
N LEU A 493 -28.83 -8.10 11.00
CA LEU A 493 -29.81 -8.69 11.91
C LEU A 493 -29.17 -9.35 13.16
N GLU A 494 -27.87 -9.15 13.39
CA GLU A 494 -27.23 -9.54 14.65
C GLU A 494 -27.94 -8.91 15.87
N GLY A 495 -27.98 -9.63 16.97
CA GLY A 495 -28.56 -9.15 18.23
C GLY A 495 -29.69 -10.04 18.76
N GLY A 496 -30.49 -9.54 19.68
CA GLY A 496 -31.56 -10.29 20.37
C GLY A 496 -32.78 -10.62 19.51
N ALA A 497 -33.79 -11.23 20.13
CA ALA A 497 -35.08 -11.54 19.48
C ALA A 497 -35.71 -10.30 18.85
N PHE A 498 -36.50 -10.52 17.82
CA PHE A 498 -37.31 -9.46 17.18
C PHE A 498 -38.58 -9.23 18.01
N ALA A 499 -38.97 -7.97 18.22
CA ALA A 499 -40.20 -7.65 18.92
C ALA A 499 -41.40 -7.97 18.03
N ASP A 500 -41.41 -7.45 16.82
CA ASP A 500 -42.42 -7.58 15.77
C ASP A 500 -41.80 -7.41 14.37
N ILE A 501 -42.65 -7.36 13.33
CA ILE A 501 -42.19 -7.18 11.95
C ILE A 501 -41.64 -5.77 11.72
N ASP A 502 -42.16 -4.76 12.42
CA ASP A 502 -41.68 -3.38 12.32
C ASP A 502 -40.28 -3.23 12.91
N ASP A 503 -39.97 -3.97 13.96
CA ASP A 503 -38.60 -4.06 14.52
C ASP A 503 -37.63 -4.70 13.52
N LEU A 504 -38.08 -5.77 12.83
CA LEU A 504 -37.25 -6.41 11.78
C LEU A 504 -36.94 -5.40 10.66
N HIS A 505 -37.95 -4.73 10.09
CA HIS A 505 -37.79 -3.75 9.01
C HIS A 505 -36.96 -2.54 9.48
N ARG A 506 -37.16 -2.06 10.69
CA ARG A 506 -36.39 -0.95 11.28
C ARG A 506 -34.89 -1.29 11.37
N ARG A 507 -34.54 -2.51 11.79
CA ARG A 507 -33.14 -2.99 11.80
C ARG A 507 -32.56 -3.07 10.40
N MET A 508 -33.37 -3.40 9.40
CA MET A 508 -32.94 -3.50 8.00
C MET A 508 -32.86 -2.14 7.29
N LYS A 509 -33.47 -1.09 7.81
CA LYS A 509 -33.47 0.23 7.18
C LYS A 509 -32.04 0.77 7.00
N PRO A 510 -31.62 1.17 5.77
CA PRO A 510 -30.33 1.83 5.58
C PRO A 510 -30.30 3.20 6.28
N THR A 511 -29.11 3.63 6.67
CA THR A 511 -28.90 4.90 7.38
C THR A 511 -28.98 6.11 6.46
N ASP A 512 -28.58 5.94 5.21
CA ASP A 512 -28.59 6.97 4.17
C ASP A 512 -28.63 6.31 2.77
N CYS A 513 -28.55 7.12 1.71
CA CYS A 513 -28.53 6.64 0.32
C CYS A 513 -27.12 6.64 -0.32
N LEU A 514 -26.07 6.94 0.46
CA LEU A 514 -24.74 7.18 -0.11
C LEU A 514 -24.12 5.94 -0.78
N GLY A 515 -24.47 4.74 -0.33
CA GLY A 515 -23.98 3.49 -0.87
C GLY A 515 -24.59 3.02 -2.18
N GLN A 516 -25.66 3.65 -2.67
CA GLN A 516 -26.38 3.22 -3.88
C GLN A 516 -25.54 3.33 -5.16
N GLY A 517 -25.89 2.52 -6.17
CA GLY A 517 -25.31 2.58 -7.51
C GLY A 517 -23.96 1.90 -7.66
N GLU A 518 -23.10 2.46 -8.53
CA GLU A 518 -21.81 1.88 -8.89
C GLU A 518 -20.74 2.15 -7.83
N TRP A 519 -19.89 1.15 -7.58
CA TRP A 519 -18.74 1.25 -6.69
C TRP A 519 -17.43 1.12 -7.45
N ILE A 520 -16.40 1.82 -6.98
CA ILE A 520 -15.06 1.82 -7.54
C ILE A 520 -13.99 1.52 -6.47
N ASP A 521 -12.81 1.13 -6.93
CA ASP A 521 -11.62 0.94 -6.10
C ASP A 521 -10.62 2.08 -6.37
N LEU A 522 -10.44 2.98 -5.41
CA LEU A 522 -9.44 4.04 -5.45
C LEU A 522 -8.10 3.51 -4.91
N LEU A 523 -7.52 2.55 -5.59
CA LEU A 523 -6.21 1.97 -5.26
C LEU A 523 -6.11 1.51 -3.79
N GLY A 524 -7.10 0.71 -3.37
CA GLY A 524 -7.19 0.16 -2.01
C GLY A 524 -8.42 0.58 -1.23
N LEU A 525 -8.99 1.74 -1.48
CA LEU A 525 -10.23 2.22 -0.86
C LEU A 525 -11.43 1.94 -1.77
N ILE A 526 -12.33 1.10 -1.32
CA ILE A 526 -13.57 0.73 -2.04
C ILE A 526 -14.68 1.71 -1.63
N VAL A 527 -15.25 2.43 -2.59
CA VAL A 527 -16.20 3.52 -2.34
C VAL A 527 -17.29 3.60 -3.39
N PRO A 528 -18.46 4.20 -3.07
CA PRO A 528 -19.47 4.55 -4.06
C PRO A 528 -18.92 5.58 -5.05
N LYS A 529 -19.09 5.33 -6.35
CA LYS A 529 -18.63 6.22 -7.41
C LYS A 529 -19.28 7.61 -7.33
N GLN A 530 -20.56 7.67 -6.95
CA GLN A 530 -21.29 8.92 -6.81
C GLN A 530 -20.71 9.80 -5.69
N ALA A 531 -20.28 9.20 -4.57
CA ALA A 531 -19.64 9.95 -3.49
C ALA A 531 -18.34 10.61 -3.97
N VAL A 532 -17.52 9.88 -4.75
CA VAL A 532 -16.29 10.42 -5.35
C VAL A 532 -16.62 11.52 -6.36
N SER A 533 -17.67 11.33 -7.19
CA SER A 533 -18.08 12.37 -8.15
C SER A 533 -18.53 13.65 -7.46
N ASN A 534 -19.27 13.54 -6.37
CA ASN A 534 -19.71 14.69 -5.58
C ASN A 534 -18.51 15.42 -4.96
N GLU A 535 -17.53 14.67 -4.44
CA GLU A 535 -16.31 15.25 -3.87
C GLU A 535 -15.46 15.95 -4.93
N ILE A 536 -15.36 15.38 -6.12
CA ILE A 536 -14.68 16.01 -7.26
C ILE A 536 -15.32 17.38 -7.58
N GLU A 537 -16.63 17.45 -7.66
CA GLU A 537 -17.33 18.73 -7.89
C GLU A 537 -17.09 19.70 -6.72
N HIS A 538 -17.05 19.22 -5.49
CA HIS A 538 -16.75 20.02 -4.31
C HIS A 538 -15.33 20.59 -4.35
N ILE A 539 -14.32 19.78 -4.68
CA ILE A 539 -12.93 20.21 -4.86
C ILE A 539 -12.83 21.35 -5.90
N VAL A 540 -13.51 21.18 -7.04
CA VAL A 540 -13.43 22.12 -8.15
C VAL A 540 -14.19 23.43 -7.87
N SER A 541 -15.36 23.32 -7.25
CA SER A 541 -16.27 24.47 -7.09
C SER A 541 -16.04 25.29 -5.82
N THR A 542 -15.34 24.76 -4.80
CA THR A 542 -15.18 25.40 -3.50
C THR A 542 -13.88 26.22 -3.44
N PRO A 543 -13.94 27.55 -3.39
CA PRO A 543 -12.75 28.35 -3.13
C PRO A 543 -12.16 28.04 -1.75
N GLY A 544 -10.84 27.83 -1.69
CA GLY A 544 -10.13 27.55 -0.43
C GLY A 544 -10.22 26.11 0.05
N TYR A 545 -10.80 25.20 -0.74
CA TYR A 545 -10.74 23.75 -0.46
C TYR A 545 -9.28 23.29 -0.31
N THR A 546 -9.01 22.40 0.66
CA THR A 546 -7.67 22.03 1.11
C THR A 546 -7.36 20.55 0.90
N LEU A 547 -6.06 20.18 0.89
CA LEU A 547 -5.61 18.80 0.87
C LEU A 547 -6.06 18.02 2.12
N GLU A 548 -6.17 18.68 3.27
CA GLU A 548 -6.66 18.10 4.52
C GLU A 548 -8.12 17.68 4.41
N GLU A 549 -8.96 18.45 3.71
CA GLU A 549 -10.36 18.11 3.46
C GLU A 549 -10.46 16.88 2.54
N THR A 550 -9.63 16.79 1.50
CA THR A 550 -9.54 15.59 0.66
C THR A 550 -9.18 14.33 1.47
N GLU A 551 -8.19 14.45 2.37
CA GLU A 551 -7.81 13.34 3.25
C GLU A 551 -8.93 12.98 4.24
N ALA A 552 -9.65 13.96 4.76
CA ALA A 552 -10.79 13.75 5.66
C ALA A 552 -11.93 13.01 4.94
N PHE A 553 -12.21 13.36 3.68
CA PHE A 553 -13.17 12.64 2.85
C PHE A 553 -12.81 11.15 2.71
N PHE A 554 -11.57 10.82 2.34
CA PHE A 554 -11.17 9.40 2.22
C PHE A 554 -11.30 8.64 3.54
N ARG A 555 -10.93 9.27 4.66
CA ARG A 555 -11.08 8.69 6.00
C ARG A 555 -12.54 8.46 6.37
N ASP A 556 -13.46 9.39 6.05
CA ASP A 556 -14.89 9.24 6.28
C ASP A 556 -15.46 8.09 5.46
N MET A 557 -15.14 8.01 4.17
CA MET A 557 -15.56 6.91 3.30
C MET A 557 -15.08 5.55 3.82
N HIS A 558 -13.83 5.46 4.27
CA HIS A 558 -13.31 4.23 4.85
C HIS A 558 -14.03 3.84 6.15
N LYS A 559 -14.29 4.80 7.02
CA LYS A 559 -14.98 4.57 8.32
C LYS A 559 -16.41 4.10 8.12
N ARG A 560 -17.12 4.66 7.14
CA ARG A 560 -18.54 4.37 6.87
C ARG A 560 -18.75 3.21 5.90
N TYR A 561 -17.69 2.49 5.52
CA TYR A 561 -17.75 1.45 4.49
C TYR A 561 -18.91 0.46 4.69
N TYR A 562 -19.10 -0.09 5.89
CA TYR A 562 -20.13 -1.12 6.13
C TYR A 562 -21.56 -0.57 6.12
N ASP A 563 -21.78 0.67 6.50
CA ASP A 563 -23.09 1.33 6.38
C ASP A 563 -23.44 1.57 4.92
N MET A 564 -22.47 2.01 4.12
CA MET A 564 -22.62 2.19 2.67
C MET A 564 -22.78 0.85 1.94
N GLU A 565 -22.04 -0.20 2.36
CA GLU A 565 -22.20 -1.56 1.84
C GLU A 565 -23.63 -2.06 2.07
N TRP A 566 -24.19 -1.85 3.26
CA TRP A 566 -25.56 -2.23 3.55
C TRP A 566 -26.57 -1.46 2.67
N THR A 567 -26.37 -0.17 2.48
CA THR A 567 -27.20 0.63 1.56
C THR A 567 -27.15 0.05 0.13
N TRP A 568 -25.97 -0.36 -0.33
CA TRP A 568 -25.83 -1.01 -1.64
C TRP A 568 -26.56 -2.35 -1.70
N VAL A 569 -26.49 -3.16 -0.65
CA VAL A 569 -27.21 -4.43 -0.57
C VAL A 569 -28.71 -4.19 -0.70
N CYS A 570 -29.27 -3.19 -0.02
CA CYS A 570 -30.68 -2.81 -0.15
C CYS A 570 -31.04 -2.33 -1.57
N ASP A 571 -30.14 -1.61 -2.26
CA ASP A 571 -30.33 -1.19 -3.65
C ASP A 571 -30.35 -2.37 -4.64
N VAL A 572 -29.61 -3.44 -4.36
CA VAL A 572 -29.52 -4.64 -5.20
C VAL A 572 -30.66 -5.64 -4.93
N MET A 573 -31.23 -5.66 -3.74
CA MET A 573 -32.28 -6.63 -3.34
C MET A 573 -33.46 -6.74 -4.33
N PRO A 574 -34.05 -5.65 -4.84
CA PRO A 574 -35.16 -5.76 -5.78
C PRO A 574 -34.78 -6.48 -7.08
N ARG A 575 -33.56 -6.29 -7.54
CA ARG A 575 -33.05 -6.92 -8.78
C ARG A 575 -32.67 -8.38 -8.57
N TRP A 576 -32.21 -8.77 -7.35
CA TRP A 576 -31.73 -10.12 -7.06
C TRP A 576 -32.78 -11.02 -6.42
N TYR A 577 -33.60 -10.47 -5.51
CA TYR A 577 -34.65 -11.20 -4.78
C TYR A 577 -36.08 -10.85 -5.22
N GLY A 578 -36.27 -9.81 -6.06
CA GLY A 578 -37.58 -9.35 -6.49
C GLY A 578 -38.37 -8.53 -5.43
N LYS A 579 -37.75 -8.22 -4.29
CA LYS A 579 -38.36 -7.53 -3.14
C LYS A 579 -37.40 -6.48 -2.54
N THR A 580 -37.99 -5.38 -2.05
CA THR A 580 -37.21 -4.43 -1.20
C THR A 580 -37.08 -4.97 0.22
N TYR A 581 -36.20 -4.39 1.03
CA TYR A 581 -36.04 -4.79 2.44
C TYR A 581 -37.32 -4.63 3.25
N GLU A 582 -38.19 -3.68 2.91
CA GLU A 582 -39.51 -3.42 3.53
C GLU A 582 -40.56 -4.47 3.17
N GLN A 583 -40.39 -5.16 2.05
CA GLN A 583 -41.31 -6.20 1.54
C GLN A 583 -40.90 -7.62 1.98
N LEU A 584 -39.69 -7.77 2.58
CA LEU A 584 -39.24 -9.09 3.02
C LEU A 584 -39.99 -9.55 4.26
N THR A 585 -40.58 -10.73 4.18
CA THR A 585 -41.21 -11.42 5.31
C THR A 585 -40.12 -12.25 6.07
N PRO A 586 -40.40 -12.70 7.30
CA PRO A 586 -39.50 -13.63 8.00
C PRO A 586 -39.21 -14.89 7.16
N GLU A 587 -40.18 -15.42 6.42
CA GLU A 587 -40.02 -16.59 5.55
C GLU A 587 -39.08 -16.32 4.37
N ASP A 588 -39.20 -15.12 3.75
CA ASP A 588 -38.28 -14.71 2.69
C ASP A 588 -36.84 -14.68 3.19
N ILE A 589 -36.62 -14.09 4.38
CA ILE A 589 -35.28 -14.00 4.97
C ILE A 589 -34.76 -15.40 5.36
N ILE A 590 -35.59 -16.28 5.89
CA ILE A 590 -35.25 -17.70 6.13
C ILE A 590 -34.80 -18.35 4.82
N GLY A 591 -35.50 -18.12 3.71
CA GLY A 591 -35.11 -18.62 2.40
C GLY A 591 -33.75 -18.10 1.94
N ILE A 592 -33.48 -16.81 2.14
CA ILE A 592 -32.18 -16.19 1.83
C ILE A 592 -31.06 -16.76 2.70
N VAL A 593 -31.27 -16.92 4.01
CA VAL A 593 -30.26 -17.49 4.94
C VAL A 593 -29.95 -18.96 4.62
N LYS A 594 -30.94 -19.75 4.21
CA LYS A 594 -30.70 -21.14 3.74
C LYS A 594 -29.82 -21.16 2.50
N LYS A 595 -30.12 -20.36 1.47
CA LYS A 595 -29.30 -20.24 0.25
C LYS A 595 -27.90 -19.73 0.55
N TRP A 596 -27.77 -18.80 1.48
CA TRP A 596 -26.46 -18.32 1.96
C TRP A 596 -25.65 -19.45 2.59
N ASN A 597 -26.26 -20.24 3.48
CA ASN A 597 -25.58 -21.37 4.15
C ASN A 597 -25.11 -22.41 3.11
N GLU A 598 -26.00 -22.80 2.20
CA GLU A 598 -25.66 -23.71 1.09
C GLU A 598 -24.47 -23.18 0.27
N SER A 599 -24.45 -21.88 -0.03
CA SER A 599 -23.40 -21.23 -0.82
C SER A 599 -22.07 -21.14 -0.06
N VAL A 600 -22.10 -20.83 1.23
CA VAL A 600 -20.91 -20.84 2.09
C VAL A 600 -20.31 -22.24 2.15
N VAL A 601 -21.12 -23.23 2.48
CA VAL A 601 -20.69 -24.64 2.58
C VAL A 601 -20.14 -25.14 1.24
N ALA A 602 -20.80 -24.80 0.12
CA ALA A 602 -20.32 -25.22 -1.20
C ALA A 602 -18.95 -24.61 -1.55
N LEU A 603 -18.74 -23.31 -1.31
CA LEU A 603 -17.46 -22.67 -1.56
C LEU A 603 -16.36 -23.19 -0.63
N ASP A 604 -16.67 -23.38 0.65
CA ASP A 604 -15.69 -23.88 1.63
C ASP A 604 -15.30 -25.35 1.35
N ARG A 605 -16.23 -26.20 0.90
CA ARG A 605 -15.92 -27.56 0.42
C ARG A 605 -14.99 -27.54 -0.80
N MET A 606 -15.19 -26.59 -1.73
CA MET A 606 -14.27 -26.43 -2.86
C MET A 606 -12.87 -26.00 -2.41
N LEU A 607 -12.75 -25.18 -1.35
CA LEU A 607 -11.44 -24.85 -0.75
C LEU A 607 -10.80 -26.05 -0.07
N TYR A 608 -11.60 -26.87 0.64
CA TYR A 608 -11.14 -28.11 1.23
C TYR A 608 -10.60 -29.09 0.17
N ASP A 609 -11.31 -29.23 -0.96
CA ASP A 609 -10.88 -30.06 -2.08
C ASP A 609 -9.64 -29.50 -2.79
N ASP A 610 -9.50 -28.17 -2.87
CA ASP A 610 -8.31 -27.53 -3.43
C ASP A 610 -7.09 -27.75 -2.53
N ALA A 611 -7.25 -27.65 -1.21
CA ALA A 611 -6.19 -27.95 -0.24
C ALA A 611 -5.74 -29.41 -0.34
N ARG A 612 -6.67 -30.36 -0.57
CA ARG A 612 -6.37 -31.81 -0.69
C ARG A 612 -5.40 -32.10 -1.83
N LYS A 613 -5.36 -31.28 -2.88
CA LYS A 613 -4.42 -31.46 -4.00
C LYS A 613 -2.95 -31.40 -3.57
N GLU A 614 -2.64 -30.64 -2.53
CA GLU A 614 -1.28 -30.56 -1.98
C GLU A 614 -0.85 -31.83 -1.23
N PHE A 615 -1.76 -32.78 -1.00
CA PHE A 615 -1.50 -34.07 -0.39
C PHE A 615 -1.62 -35.26 -1.38
N SER A 616 -1.70 -34.94 -2.68
CA SER A 616 -1.77 -35.91 -3.76
C SER A 616 -0.44 -36.62 -3.99
N MET A 617 -0.48 -37.70 -4.80
CA MET A 617 0.74 -38.43 -5.18
C MET A 617 1.78 -37.56 -5.89
N VAL A 618 1.35 -36.57 -6.66
CA VAL A 618 2.23 -35.64 -7.34
C VAL A 618 3.05 -34.78 -6.33
N SER A 619 2.44 -34.41 -5.21
CA SER A 619 3.11 -33.62 -4.17
C SER A 619 4.17 -34.41 -3.40
N ARG A 620 4.18 -35.77 -3.54
CA ARG A 620 5.17 -36.63 -2.92
C ARG A 620 6.41 -36.94 -3.78
N ILE A 621 6.43 -36.42 -5.01
CA ILE A 621 7.59 -36.52 -5.89
C ILE A 621 8.76 -35.74 -5.24
N GLY A 622 9.89 -36.42 -5.04
CA GLY A 622 11.06 -35.83 -4.38
C GLY A 622 11.18 -36.10 -2.88
N PHE A 623 10.22 -36.85 -2.30
CA PHE A 623 10.34 -37.41 -0.96
C PHE A 623 10.85 -38.83 -1.02
N GLY A 624 11.57 -39.27 0.01
CA GLY A 624 12.05 -40.67 0.14
C GLY A 624 12.90 -41.10 -1.06
N VAL A 625 13.83 -40.27 -1.54
CA VAL A 625 14.55 -40.41 -2.83
C VAL A 625 15.23 -41.78 -2.98
N ASP A 626 15.84 -42.29 -1.92
CA ASP A 626 16.58 -43.58 -1.91
C ASP A 626 15.79 -44.73 -1.27
N GLY A 627 14.49 -44.51 -1.02
CA GLY A 627 13.66 -45.44 -0.25
C GLY A 627 12.55 -46.12 -1.05
N SER A 628 11.81 -46.99 -0.37
CA SER A 628 10.59 -47.62 -0.89
C SER A 628 9.43 -46.63 -0.97
N THR A 629 8.31 -47.02 -1.57
CA THR A 629 7.09 -46.24 -1.62
C THR A 629 6.57 -45.92 -0.20
N GLU A 630 6.67 -46.86 0.73
CA GLU A 630 6.26 -46.65 2.12
C GLU A 630 7.16 -45.65 2.82
N GLN A 631 8.47 -45.68 2.57
CA GLN A 631 9.43 -44.71 3.11
C GLN A 631 9.20 -43.33 2.54
N ARG A 632 8.89 -43.19 1.26
CA ARG A 632 8.49 -41.93 0.63
C ARG A 632 7.25 -41.33 1.29
N ASP A 633 6.22 -42.13 1.50
CA ASP A 633 4.96 -41.68 2.07
C ASP A 633 5.14 -41.26 3.54
N PHE A 634 5.95 -42.01 4.28
CA PHE A 634 6.33 -41.64 5.66
C PHE A 634 7.18 -40.35 5.72
N ASP A 635 8.16 -40.20 4.84
CA ASP A 635 8.98 -38.99 4.75
C ASP A 635 8.10 -37.77 4.45
N PHE A 636 7.18 -37.85 3.48
CA PHE A 636 6.22 -36.81 3.19
C PHE A 636 5.37 -36.44 4.42
N GLU A 637 4.86 -37.44 5.14
CA GLU A 637 4.05 -37.24 6.34
C GLU A 637 4.84 -36.56 7.47
N GLN A 638 6.11 -36.95 7.67
CA GLN A 638 6.98 -36.33 8.67
C GLN A 638 7.26 -34.85 8.37
N VAL A 639 7.38 -34.47 7.09
CA VAL A 639 7.71 -33.11 6.68
C VAL A 639 6.45 -32.24 6.52
N ARG A 640 5.41 -32.75 5.88
CA ARG A 640 4.19 -32.01 5.53
C ARG A 640 3.06 -32.18 6.56
N GLY A 641 3.09 -33.25 7.31
CA GLY A 641 2.01 -33.67 8.23
C GLY A 641 0.84 -34.36 7.51
N GLU A 642 -0.16 -34.69 8.28
CA GLU A 642 -1.42 -35.27 7.78
C GLU A 642 -2.38 -34.14 7.30
N PHE A 643 -3.15 -34.43 6.25
CA PHE A 643 -4.10 -33.48 5.67
C PHE A 643 -5.12 -32.97 6.70
N GLU A 644 -5.72 -33.85 7.48
CA GLU A 644 -6.76 -33.47 8.46
C GLU A 644 -6.19 -32.65 9.64
N SER A 645 -4.88 -32.71 9.86
CA SER A 645 -4.21 -31.93 10.91
C SER A 645 -3.74 -30.56 10.45
N ASP A 646 -3.77 -30.27 9.14
CA ASP A 646 -3.35 -28.97 8.57
C ASP A 646 -4.20 -27.81 9.11
N ALA A 647 -3.54 -26.72 9.47
CA ALA A 647 -4.19 -25.57 10.09
C ALA A 647 -5.25 -24.91 9.18
N PHE A 648 -5.02 -24.86 7.87
CA PHE A 648 -5.99 -24.30 6.92
C PHE A 648 -7.21 -25.22 6.78
N VAL A 649 -7.01 -26.53 6.71
CA VAL A 649 -8.09 -27.52 6.63
C VAL A 649 -8.98 -27.44 7.87
N LYS A 650 -8.40 -27.43 9.07
CA LYS A 650 -9.14 -27.23 10.33
C LYS A 650 -9.92 -25.91 10.35
N MET A 651 -9.31 -24.85 9.86
CA MET A 651 -9.97 -23.53 9.78
C MET A 651 -11.18 -23.58 8.84
N VAL A 652 -11.08 -24.23 7.68
CA VAL A 652 -12.20 -24.37 6.74
C VAL A 652 -13.33 -25.20 7.35
N CYS A 653 -13.03 -26.35 7.97
CA CYS A 653 -14.04 -27.16 8.64
C CYS A 653 -14.77 -26.40 9.74
N LYS A 654 -14.00 -25.72 10.61
CA LYS A 654 -14.58 -24.88 11.66
C LYS A 654 -15.44 -23.75 11.10
N HIS A 655 -15.02 -23.11 10.01
CA HIS A 655 -15.79 -22.04 9.37
C HIS A 655 -17.15 -22.56 8.85
N ILE A 656 -17.21 -23.78 8.30
CA ILE A 656 -18.47 -24.41 7.90
C ILE A 656 -19.38 -24.61 9.11
N GLU A 657 -18.86 -25.14 10.22
CA GLU A 657 -19.62 -25.36 11.48
C GLU A 657 -20.15 -24.04 12.05
N ASP A 658 -19.27 -23.05 12.22
CA ASP A 658 -19.60 -21.74 12.79
C ASP A 658 -20.65 -21.01 11.94
N LYS A 659 -20.53 -21.04 10.61
CA LYS A 659 -21.50 -20.40 9.70
C LYS A 659 -22.84 -21.14 9.67
N THR A 660 -22.81 -22.45 9.74
CA THR A 660 -24.05 -23.26 9.82
C THR A 660 -24.80 -22.98 11.12
N ALA A 661 -24.09 -22.90 12.25
CA ALA A 661 -24.68 -22.57 13.54
C ALA A 661 -25.27 -21.13 13.53
N LEU A 662 -24.55 -20.16 13.00
CA LEU A 662 -24.99 -18.77 12.89
C LEU A 662 -26.27 -18.63 12.04
N GLY A 663 -26.32 -19.36 10.91
CA GLY A 663 -27.51 -19.37 10.06
C GLY A 663 -28.73 -19.98 10.75
N ASN A 664 -28.53 -21.10 11.45
CA ASN A 664 -29.61 -21.79 12.20
C ASN A 664 -30.14 -20.90 13.33
N GLU A 665 -29.27 -20.22 14.07
CA GLU A 665 -29.68 -19.28 15.12
C GLU A 665 -30.61 -18.17 14.59
N LEU A 666 -30.24 -17.53 13.47
CA LEU A 666 -31.10 -16.50 12.87
C LEU A 666 -32.40 -17.10 12.34
N ILE A 667 -32.39 -18.29 11.74
CA ILE A 667 -33.60 -18.96 11.28
C ILE A 667 -34.57 -19.23 12.43
N GLU A 668 -34.10 -19.71 13.58
CA GLU A 668 -34.96 -19.95 14.75
C GLU A 668 -35.54 -18.65 15.32
N ARG A 669 -34.79 -17.58 15.35
CA ARG A 669 -35.27 -16.24 15.74
C ARG A 669 -36.38 -15.74 14.81
N LEU A 670 -36.22 -15.92 13.50
CA LEU A 670 -37.22 -15.54 12.49
C LEU A 670 -38.46 -16.41 12.54
N LYS A 671 -38.34 -17.72 12.76
CA LYS A 671 -39.49 -18.63 12.99
C LYS A 671 -40.27 -18.22 14.24
N SER A 672 -39.59 -17.86 15.32
CA SER A 672 -40.23 -17.35 16.52
C SER A 672 -40.99 -16.05 16.30
N LEU A 673 -40.53 -15.20 15.39
CA LEU A 673 -41.23 -14.00 14.96
C LEU A 673 -42.47 -14.37 14.11
N ALA A 674 -42.31 -15.20 13.06
CA ALA A 674 -43.38 -15.64 12.18
C ALA A 674 -44.55 -16.32 12.93
N ASN A 675 -44.23 -17.14 13.97
CA ASN A 675 -45.24 -17.79 14.78
C ASN A 675 -46.04 -16.83 15.70
N ARG A 676 -45.58 -15.59 15.85
CA ARG A 676 -46.27 -14.55 16.66
C ARG A 676 -47.08 -13.57 15.80
N MET A 677 -46.92 -13.60 14.49
CA MET A 677 -47.69 -12.85 13.50
C MET A 677 -48.97 -13.60 13.15
#